data_be55af50e82d1e20ee7affafb5bc7a64
#
_entry.id   be55af50e82d1e20ee7affafb5bc7a64
#
_cell.length_a   1.000
_cell.length_b   1.000
_cell.length_c   1.000
_cell.angle_alpha   90.00
_cell.angle_beta   90.00
_cell.angle_gamma   90.00
#
_symmetry.space_group_name_H-M   'P 1'
#
loop_
_entity.id
_entity.type
_entity.pdbx_description
1 polymer ?
#
loop_
_entity_poly.entity_id
_entity_poly.type
_entity_poly.pdbx_seq_one_letter_code
_entity_poly.pdbx_strand_id
1 'polypeptide(L)'
;MNRAEAEQKARALVAQMTLEEKASQLKFDAPAIPRLGIPAYNWWNEALHGVARAGTATVFPQAIGLAAMFDEDLMEEIADCIATEGRAKYNAQSKKEDRDIYKGLTFWSPNVNIFRDPRWGRGHETYGEDPYLTSRLGVRFVRGLQGTGEIAGSGHPYLKSAACAKHFAVHSGPEALRHEFDAVASPKDMEETYLPAFEACVKEGDVEAVMGAYNRTNGEVCCGSPKLQEILRGKWGFQGHFVSDCWAVRDFHEHHHVTSRPEESVKLALENGTDVNCGCTYERVMNALHEGILDEAYVTRSCERLFTTRYLLGMFDETEYDAIPYSAVECDRHLDAAARAARESVVLLKNDGILPIEETVRTIGVIGPNANSRKALIGNYHGTSSRYVTVLEGIQDFVADRHGLAGDEKVRVFYSEGCDLFRENVEDLSAPGSHDRIAEALTVAEQSEVVILVVGLDETLEGEEGDTGNSYASGDKNDLLLPESQRILMEKVLDCGRPVIVINMSGSSIDLSAAQEKAAAILQAWYPGARGGANIAEILFGAVSPSGKLPVTFYRNEDLDAMPAFTDYAMKDRTYRYFTGTPLYPFGYGLTYGDCKAQISGTEILKSSEGEKAETGQGAFGSADPGQSAVGSDFAGVRISITAQNEGRETDDVLQIYVKDLESPCAVPGPQLAGFRRIHLGGGEERTYEIDLPARAFTSVDEAGIRAIRGKKFCIYAGFQQPGARSEELTGASCAAVEIEV
;
A
#
# COMPACT_ATOMS: atom_id res chain seq x y z
N MET A 1 -18.71 0.21 -23.86
CA MET A 1 -17.93 -0.61 -24.83
C MET A 1 -17.43 -1.84 -24.09
N ASN A 2 -17.67 -3.03 -24.60
CA ASN A 2 -17.07 -4.22 -23.99
C ASN A 2 -15.67 -4.49 -24.59
N ARG A 3 -14.87 -5.32 -23.94
CA ARG A 3 -13.49 -5.62 -24.36
C ARG A 3 -13.41 -6.19 -25.80
N ALA A 4 -14.31 -7.10 -26.18
CA ALA A 4 -14.31 -7.69 -27.52
C ALA A 4 -14.55 -6.64 -28.64
N GLU A 5 -15.44 -5.67 -28.38
CA GLU A 5 -15.64 -4.53 -29.29
C GLU A 5 -14.42 -3.63 -29.39
N ALA A 6 -13.78 -3.34 -28.23
CA ALA A 6 -12.56 -2.54 -28.17
C ALA A 6 -11.42 -3.22 -28.93
N GLU A 7 -11.23 -4.53 -28.74
CA GLU A 7 -10.24 -5.33 -29.49
C GLU A 7 -10.49 -5.31 -31.00
N GLN A 8 -11.77 -5.45 -31.41
CA GLN A 8 -12.12 -5.40 -32.84
C GLN A 8 -11.79 -4.03 -33.46
N LYS A 9 -12.13 -2.94 -32.76
CA LYS A 9 -11.80 -1.57 -33.19
C LYS A 9 -10.27 -1.35 -33.21
N ALA A 10 -9.56 -1.83 -32.19
CA ALA A 10 -8.10 -1.72 -32.11
C ALA A 10 -7.42 -2.42 -33.28
N ARG A 11 -7.78 -3.67 -33.59
CA ARG A 11 -7.26 -4.44 -34.75
C ARG A 11 -7.52 -3.71 -36.06
N ALA A 12 -8.75 -3.19 -36.25
CA ALA A 12 -9.11 -2.46 -37.46
C ALA A 12 -8.32 -1.15 -37.63
N LEU A 13 -7.99 -0.46 -36.54
CA LEU A 13 -7.19 0.77 -36.57
C LEU A 13 -5.70 0.45 -36.77
N VAL A 14 -5.14 -0.52 -36.04
CA VAL A 14 -3.73 -0.95 -36.13
C VAL A 14 -3.39 -1.51 -37.51
N ALA A 15 -4.33 -2.19 -38.19
CA ALA A 15 -4.16 -2.67 -39.56
C ALA A 15 -3.96 -1.56 -40.59
N GLN A 16 -4.31 -0.31 -40.27
CA GLN A 16 -4.09 0.87 -41.15
C GLN A 16 -2.74 1.57 -40.90
N MET A 17 -2.00 1.16 -39.82
CA MET A 17 -0.72 1.75 -39.47
C MET A 17 0.42 1.14 -40.28
N THR A 18 1.43 1.95 -40.59
CA THR A 18 2.71 1.47 -41.10
C THR A 18 3.46 0.77 -39.94
N LEU A 19 4.50 0.03 -40.30
CA LEU A 19 5.32 -0.66 -39.26
C LEU A 19 6.01 0.33 -38.32
N GLU A 20 6.51 1.45 -38.87
CA GLU A 20 7.13 2.54 -38.11
C GLU A 20 6.13 3.20 -37.15
N GLU A 21 4.88 3.40 -37.60
CA GLU A 21 3.82 3.93 -36.76
C GLU A 21 3.48 2.98 -35.63
N LYS A 22 3.33 1.67 -35.89
CA LYS A 22 3.11 0.66 -34.85
C LYS A 22 4.25 0.68 -33.83
N ALA A 23 5.51 0.63 -34.28
CA ALA A 23 6.68 0.66 -33.42
C ALA A 23 6.73 1.91 -32.53
N SER A 24 6.36 3.08 -33.08
CA SER A 24 6.35 4.34 -32.36
C SER A 24 5.35 4.37 -31.19
N GLN A 25 4.28 3.57 -31.24
CA GLN A 25 3.24 3.52 -30.20
C GLN A 25 3.61 2.65 -29.00
N LEU A 26 4.70 1.86 -29.08
CA LEU A 26 5.13 0.95 -28.01
C LEU A 26 6.00 1.64 -26.95
N LYS A 27 6.23 2.94 -27.06
CA LYS A 27 6.96 3.74 -26.10
C LYS A 27 6.00 4.45 -25.15
N PHE A 28 6.46 4.76 -23.96
CA PHE A 28 5.63 5.49 -22.96
C PHE A 28 5.17 6.87 -23.48
N ASP A 29 5.95 7.53 -24.35
CA ASP A 29 5.70 8.82 -24.99
C ASP A 29 5.20 8.64 -26.43
N ALA A 30 4.10 7.90 -26.63
CA ALA A 30 3.55 7.59 -27.95
C ALA A 30 3.17 8.85 -28.75
N PRO A 31 3.78 9.08 -29.94
CA PRO A 31 3.51 10.25 -30.74
C PRO A 31 2.12 10.20 -31.42
N ALA A 32 1.61 11.35 -31.86
CA ALA A 32 0.41 11.43 -32.68
C ALA A 32 0.60 10.75 -34.03
N ILE A 33 -0.50 10.20 -34.60
CA ILE A 33 -0.59 9.75 -35.99
C ILE A 33 -1.71 10.56 -36.67
N PRO A 34 -1.41 11.79 -37.15
CA PRO A 34 -2.46 12.72 -37.61
C PRO A 34 -3.30 12.20 -38.77
N ARG A 35 -2.73 11.40 -39.68
CA ARG A 35 -3.47 10.82 -40.82
C ARG A 35 -4.56 9.85 -40.40
N LEU A 36 -4.48 9.28 -39.18
CA LEU A 36 -5.46 8.39 -38.61
C LEU A 36 -6.29 9.05 -37.49
N GLY A 37 -6.09 10.36 -37.27
CA GLY A 37 -6.78 11.10 -36.21
C GLY A 37 -6.37 10.68 -34.79
N ILE A 38 -5.21 10.04 -34.63
CA ILE A 38 -4.73 9.54 -33.33
C ILE A 38 -3.91 10.65 -32.65
N PRO A 39 -4.34 11.13 -31.46
CA PRO A 39 -3.55 12.09 -30.68
C PRO A 39 -2.34 11.41 -30.02
N ALA A 40 -1.32 12.22 -29.69
CA ALA A 40 -0.23 11.77 -28.82
C ALA A 40 -0.79 11.32 -27.46
N TYR A 41 -0.09 10.39 -26.83
CA TYR A 41 -0.47 9.88 -25.52
C TYR A 41 0.76 9.51 -24.69
N ASN A 42 0.77 9.89 -23.41
CA ASN A 42 1.80 9.48 -22.49
C ASN A 42 1.23 8.45 -21.51
N TRP A 43 1.88 7.28 -21.47
CA TRP A 43 1.49 6.15 -20.62
C TRP A 43 1.97 6.30 -19.19
N TRP A 44 2.96 7.16 -18.93
CA TRP A 44 3.57 7.33 -17.62
C TRP A 44 2.77 8.30 -16.77
N ASN A 45 1.96 7.76 -15.89
CA ASN A 45 1.19 8.51 -14.92
C ASN A 45 1.16 7.76 -13.60
N GLU A 46 1.14 8.49 -12.48
CA GLU A 46 1.15 7.93 -11.13
C GLU A 46 -0.04 8.46 -10.33
N ALA A 47 -0.62 7.59 -9.50
CA ALA A 47 -1.76 7.96 -8.65
C ALA A 47 -1.87 7.08 -7.41
N LEU A 48 -0.75 6.86 -6.72
CA LEU A 48 -0.68 5.92 -5.59
C LEU A 48 -1.60 6.32 -4.43
N HIS A 49 -1.65 7.61 -4.10
CA HIS A 49 -2.51 8.18 -3.05
C HIS A 49 -2.99 9.60 -3.40
N GLY A 50 -3.35 9.79 -4.66
CA GLY A 50 -3.77 11.02 -5.31
C GLY A 50 -3.06 11.17 -6.66
N VAL A 51 -3.59 11.96 -7.59
CA VAL A 51 -2.93 12.20 -8.88
C VAL A 51 -1.58 12.85 -8.65
N ALA A 52 -0.50 12.13 -8.98
CA ALA A 52 0.85 12.54 -8.65
C ALA A 52 1.49 13.41 -9.75
N ARG A 53 2.41 14.29 -9.32
CA ARG A 53 3.35 15.07 -10.17
C ARG A 53 2.68 15.85 -11.32
N ALA A 54 1.38 16.13 -11.18
CA ALA A 54 0.58 16.85 -12.19
C ALA A 54 -0.06 18.14 -11.63
N GLY A 55 0.54 18.76 -10.63
CA GLY A 55 0.04 19.96 -9.95
C GLY A 55 -0.99 19.62 -8.88
N THR A 56 -1.99 20.50 -8.70
CA THR A 56 -2.97 20.39 -7.61
C THR A 56 -3.77 19.08 -7.68
N ALA A 57 -3.84 18.36 -6.56
CA ALA A 57 -4.66 17.18 -6.36
C ALA A 57 -4.91 16.95 -4.87
N THR A 58 -5.98 16.24 -4.53
CA THR A 58 -6.16 15.71 -3.19
C THR A 58 -5.02 14.76 -2.86
N VAL A 59 -4.33 14.98 -1.74
CA VAL A 59 -3.25 14.12 -1.24
C VAL A 59 -3.78 13.34 -0.04
N PHE A 60 -4.11 12.10 -0.28
CA PHE A 60 -4.56 11.14 0.73
C PHE A 60 -3.36 10.65 1.59
N PRO A 61 -3.58 9.95 2.71
CA PRO A 61 -2.51 9.21 3.37
C PRO A 61 -1.76 8.31 2.39
N GLN A 62 -0.47 8.11 2.63
CA GLN A 62 0.33 7.17 1.83
C GLN A 62 -0.23 5.74 1.92
N ALA A 63 0.06 4.90 0.93
CA ALA A 63 -0.53 3.56 0.78
C ALA A 63 -0.48 2.72 2.07
N ILE A 64 0.63 2.74 2.80
CA ILE A 64 0.75 2.03 4.08
C ILE A 64 -0.22 2.59 5.15
N GLY A 65 -0.48 3.90 5.16
CA GLY A 65 -1.50 4.52 6.00
C GLY A 65 -2.91 4.13 5.56
N LEU A 66 -3.16 4.09 4.24
CA LEU A 66 -4.43 3.57 3.70
C LEU A 66 -4.65 2.10 4.08
N ALA A 67 -3.60 1.30 4.13
CA ALA A 67 -3.69 -0.09 4.59
C ALA A 67 -4.04 -0.20 6.07
N ALA A 68 -3.55 0.73 6.91
CA ALA A 68 -3.85 0.77 8.33
C ALA A 68 -5.33 1.02 8.65
N MET A 69 -6.11 1.53 7.70
CA MET A 69 -7.57 1.67 7.85
C MET A 69 -8.29 0.33 7.93
N PHE A 70 -7.79 -0.72 7.28
CA PHE A 70 -8.51 -1.98 7.09
C PHE A 70 -9.95 -1.75 6.62
N ASP A 71 -10.12 -0.84 5.67
CA ASP A 71 -11.42 -0.42 5.12
C ASP A 71 -11.45 -0.58 3.60
N GLU A 72 -12.13 -1.63 3.13
CA GLU A 72 -12.28 -1.93 1.71
C GLU A 72 -13.13 -0.88 0.99
N ASP A 73 -14.19 -0.40 1.62
CA ASP A 73 -15.18 0.50 1.00
C ASP A 73 -14.58 1.91 0.87
N LEU A 74 -13.91 2.41 1.91
CA LEU A 74 -13.21 3.69 1.84
C LEU A 74 -12.06 3.64 0.85
N MET A 75 -11.34 2.51 0.72
CA MET A 75 -10.29 2.33 -0.29
C MET A 75 -10.85 2.48 -1.71
N GLU A 76 -12.01 1.87 -2.00
CA GLU A 76 -12.67 1.99 -3.31
C GLU A 76 -13.13 3.44 -3.56
N GLU A 77 -13.68 4.12 -2.56
CA GLU A 77 -14.10 5.53 -2.65
C GLU A 77 -12.91 6.45 -2.93
N ILE A 78 -11.77 6.26 -2.25
CA ILE A 78 -10.54 7.02 -2.46
C ILE A 78 -10.07 6.85 -3.90
N ALA A 79 -10.01 5.63 -4.40
CA ALA A 79 -9.58 5.35 -5.77
C ALA A 79 -10.54 5.96 -6.81
N ASP A 80 -11.85 5.98 -6.55
CA ASP A 80 -12.83 6.68 -7.38
C ASP A 80 -12.64 8.19 -7.37
N CYS A 81 -12.33 8.81 -6.22
CA CYS A 81 -11.96 10.22 -6.12
C CYS A 81 -10.72 10.53 -6.95
N ILE A 82 -9.67 9.71 -6.85
CA ILE A 82 -8.42 9.84 -7.61
C ILE A 82 -8.71 9.79 -9.12
N ALA A 83 -9.48 8.80 -9.58
CA ALA A 83 -9.85 8.67 -10.99
C ALA A 83 -10.68 9.85 -11.49
N THR A 84 -11.57 10.40 -10.65
CA THR A 84 -12.35 11.60 -10.95
C THR A 84 -11.45 12.80 -11.17
N GLU A 85 -10.47 13.04 -10.28
CA GLU A 85 -9.48 14.12 -10.45
C GLU A 85 -8.60 13.88 -11.67
N GLY A 86 -8.20 12.63 -11.92
CA GLY A 86 -7.46 12.24 -13.12
C GLY A 86 -8.21 12.63 -14.41
N ARG A 87 -9.50 12.30 -14.49
CA ARG A 87 -10.36 12.72 -15.62
C ARG A 87 -10.51 14.22 -15.73
N ALA A 88 -10.78 14.92 -14.63
CA ALA A 88 -10.91 16.38 -14.62
C ALA A 88 -9.66 17.06 -15.18
N LYS A 89 -8.47 16.58 -14.80
CA LYS A 89 -7.17 17.10 -15.26
C LYS A 89 -6.92 16.75 -16.71
N TYR A 90 -7.14 15.49 -17.12
CA TYR A 90 -7.01 15.04 -18.50
C TYR A 90 -7.90 15.86 -19.44
N ASN A 91 -9.18 16.05 -19.08
CA ASN A 91 -10.13 16.83 -19.87
C ASN A 91 -9.67 18.30 -20.07
N ALA A 92 -9.16 18.93 -19.01
CA ALA A 92 -8.71 20.31 -19.04
C ALA A 92 -7.41 20.48 -19.86
N GLN A 93 -6.44 19.58 -19.67
CA GLN A 93 -5.11 19.65 -20.28
C GLN A 93 -5.15 19.23 -21.75
N SER A 94 -5.90 18.18 -22.10
CA SER A 94 -6.05 17.69 -23.49
C SER A 94 -6.72 18.73 -24.41
N LYS A 95 -7.64 19.54 -23.88
CA LYS A 95 -8.23 20.68 -24.63
C LYS A 95 -7.21 21.77 -24.98
N LYS A 96 -6.07 21.80 -24.26
CA LYS A 96 -4.94 22.71 -24.50
C LYS A 96 -3.79 22.03 -25.22
N GLU A 97 -4.03 20.84 -25.78
CA GLU A 97 -3.05 19.99 -26.48
C GLU A 97 -1.86 19.56 -25.63
N ASP A 98 -1.99 19.63 -24.29
CA ASP A 98 -0.99 19.16 -23.36
C ASP A 98 -1.26 17.69 -22.98
N ARG A 99 -0.45 16.79 -23.57
CA ARG A 99 -0.53 15.33 -23.41
C ARG A 99 0.81 14.73 -23.00
N ASP A 100 1.57 15.47 -22.22
CA ASP A 100 2.89 15.07 -21.77
C ASP A 100 2.80 14.10 -20.57
N ILE A 101 3.93 13.73 -19.99
CA ILE A 101 4.07 12.89 -18.80
C ILE A 101 3.15 13.37 -17.65
N TYR A 102 2.57 12.44 -16.90
CA TYR A 102 1.63 12.65 -15.78
C TYR A 102 0.29 13.29 -16.14
N LYS A 103 -0.10 13.28 -17.43
CA LYS A 103 -1.34 13.91 -17.92
C LYS A 103 -2.28 12.96 -18.64
N GLY A 104 -2.00 11.65 -18.57
CA GLY A 104 -2.83 10.59 -19.13
C GLY A 104 -3.83 9.99 -18.13
N LEU A 105 -4.40 8.85 -18.51
CA LEU A 105 -5.43 8.12 -17.76
C LEU A 105 -5.01 6.68 -17.41
N THR A 106 -3.76 6.32 -17.67
CA THR A 106 -3.17 5.02 -17.32
C THR A 106 -2.28 5.23 -16.09
N PHE A 107 -2.79 4.89 -14.91
CA PHE A 107 -2.07 5.12 -13.66
C PHE A 107 -1.32 3.87 -13.23
N TRP A 108 -0.01 4.01 -13.00
CA TRP A 108 0.86 2.91 -12.57
C TRP A 108 0.75 2.66 -11.06
N SER A 109 -0.45 2.32 -10.65
CA SER A 109 -0.89 2.04 -9.30
C SER A 109 -2.03 1.00 -9.32
N PRO A 110 -2.15 0.15 -8.29
CA PRO A 110 -1.48 0.13 -6.99
C PRO A 110 -0.15 -0.62 -6.98
N ASN A 111 0.69 -0.38 -5.94
CA ASN A 111 1.82 -1.23 -5.61
C ASN A 111 1.35 -2.34 -4.66
N VAL A 112 1.25 -3.56 -5.17
CA VAL A 112 0.79 -4.75 -4.42
C VAL A 112 1.92 -5.71 -4.06
N ASN A 113 3.16 -5.26 -4.09
CA ASN A 113 4.29 -6.02 -3.53
C ASN A 113 4.14 -6.15 -2.01
N ILE A 114 4.66 -7.24 -1.45
CA ILE A 114 4.60 -7.51 -0.01
C ILE A 114 5.77 -6.83 0.70
N PHE A 115 5.47 -6.07 1.74
CA PHE A 115 6.46 -5.42 2.61
C PHE A 115 7.12 -6.47 3.52
N ARG A 116 7.95 -7.36 2.90
CA ARG A 116 8.55 -8.52 3.59
C ARG A 116 9.67 -8.16 4.56
N ASP A 117 10.38 -7.07 4.31
CA ASP A 117 11.55 -6.66 5.08
C ASP A 117 11.39 -5.21 5.57
N PRO A 118 11.47 -4.96 6.89
CA PRO A 118 11.22 -3.63 7.45
C PRO A 118 12.24 -2.57 7.03
N ARG A 119 13.34 -2.94 6.40
CA ARG A 119 14.37 -2.02 5.88
C ARG A 119 14.03 -1.43 4.52
N TRP A 120 13.08 -2.02 3.79
CA TRP A 120 12.76 -1.59 2.43
C TRP A 120 12.16 -0.18 2.39
N GLY A 121 12.86 0.75 1.70
CA GLY A 121 12.46 2.16 1.62
C GLY A 121 11.12 2.39 0.94
N ARG A 122 10.79 1.63 -0.12
CA ARG A 122 9.50 1.71 -0.81
C ARG A 122 8.37 0.92 -0.14
N GLY A 123 8.63 0.31 1.01
CA GLY A 123 7.61 -0.40 1.76
C GLY A 123 6.37 0.44 2.05
N HIS A 124 6.54 1.75 2.28
CA HIS A 124 5.42 2.68 2.51
C HIS A 124 4.49 2.87 1.30
N GLU A 125 4.93 2.49 0.08
CA GLU A 125 4.10 2.51 -1.12
C GLU A 125 3.14 1.31 -1.21
N THR A 126 3.22 0.35 -0.28
CA THR A 126 2.49 -0.92 -0.30
C THR A 126 1.36 -0.97 0.71
N TYR A 127 0.54 -2.01 0.62
CA TYR A 127 -0.52 -2.29 1.61
C TYR A 127 -0.04 -3.21 2.75
N GLY A 128 1.28 -3.28 3.00
CA GLY A 128 1.85 -3.97 4.13
C GLY A 128 2.36 -5.38 3.83
N GLU A 129 2.43 -6.18 4.88
CA GLU A 129 3.13 -7.48 4.85
C GLU A 129 2.21 -8.68 4.62
N ASP A 130 0.88 -8.48 4.68
CA ASP A 130 -0.07 -9.57 4.58
C ASP A 130 -0.65 -9.72 3.16
N PRO A 131 -0.56 -10.92 2.54
CA PRO A 131 -1.06 -11.14 1.19
C PRO A 131 -2.59 -11.03 1.07
N TYR A 132 -3.35 -11.36 2.11
CA TYR A 132 -4.81 -11.25 2.08
C TYR A 132 -5.25 -9.78 2.15
N LEU A 133 -4.74 -9.02 3.12
CA LEU A 133 -5.01 -7.58 3.23
C LEU A 133 -4.63 -6.86 1.92
N THR A 134 -3.42 -7.12 1.41
CA THR A 134 -2.94 -6.52 0.16
C THR A 134 -3.84 -6.90 -1.03
N SER A 135 -4.32 -8.14 -1.10
CA SER A 135 -5.26 -8.58 -2.15
C SER A 135 -6.58 -7.82 -2.07
N ARG A 136 -7.18 -7.75 -0.89
CA ARG A 136 -8.49 -7.09 -0.71
C ARG A 136 -8.42 -5.60 -1.05
N LEU A 137 -7.45 -4.88 -0.47
CA LEU A 137 -7.29 -3.45 -0.73
C LEU A 137 -6.86 -3.18 -2.18
N GLY A 138 -5.98 -4.02 -2.75
CA GLY A 138 -5.57 -3.91 -4.15
C GLY A 138 -6.73 -4.05 -5.13
N VAL A 139 -7.62 -5.03 -4.91
CA VAL A 139 -8.84 -5.22 -5.73
C VAL A 139 -9.76 -4.01 -5.64
N ARG A 140 -10.00 -3.48 -4.43
CA ARG A 140 -10.86 -2.31 -4.22
C ARG A 140 -10.27 -1.04 -4.86
N PHE A 141 -8.96 -0.85 -4.72
CA PHE A 141 -8.28 0.26 -5.39
C PHE A 141 -8.38 0.18 -6.92
N VAL A 142 -8.15 -1.00 -7.50
CA VAL A 142 -8.28 -1.23 -8.95
C VAL A 142 -9.70 -0.92 -9.42
N ARG A 143 -10.72 -1.46 -8.74
CA ARG A 143 -12.13 -1.25 -9.10
C ARG A 143 -12.54 0.22 -9.01
N GLY A 144 -12.17 0.91 -7.92
CA GLY A 144 -12.44 2.34 -7.77
C GLY A 144 -11.75 3.17 -8.83
N LEU A 145 -10.46 2.92 -9.09
CA LEU A 145 -9.69 3.65 -10.08
C LEU A 145 -10.22 3.44 -11.50
N GLN A 146 -10.66 2.23 -11.84
CA GLN A 146 -11.22 1.88 -13.15
C GLN A 146 -12.70 2.28 -13.30
N GLY A 147 -13.38 2.64 -12.21
CA GLY A 147 -14.81 2.95 -12.21
C GLY A 147 -15.68 1.70 -12.46
N THR A 148 -15.21 0.52 -12.04
CA THR A 148 -15.91 -0.77 -12.18
C THR A 148 -16.44 -1.32 -10.85
N GLY A 149 -16.19 -0.60 -9.74
CA GLY A 149 -16.60 -0.97 -8.40
C GLY A 149 -18.03 -0.61 -8.06
N GLU A 150 -18.46 -0.97 -6.86
CA GLU A 150 -19.82 -0.76 -6.38
C GLU A 150 -20.15 0.72 -6.18
N ILE A 151 -19.18 1.52 -5.76
CA ILE A 151 -19.31 2.97 -5.49
C ILE A 151 -19.49 3.75 -6.78
N ALA A 152 -18.79 3.38 -7.85
CA ALA A 152 -18.92 4.03 -9.16
C ALA A 152 -20.29 3.75 -9.84
N GLY A 153 -20.99 2.74 -9.39
CA GLY A 153 -22.21 2.24 -10.03
C GLY A 153 -21.92 1.36 -11.24
N SER A 154 -22.56 0.20 -11.31
CA SER A 154 -22.41 -0.72 -12.44
C SER A 154 -23.08 -0.16 -13.69
N GLY A 155 -22.40 -0.22 -14.84
CA GLY A 155 -23.02 0.05 -16.15
C GLY A 155 -22.38 1.15 -16.99
N HIS A 156 -21.27 1.71 -16.55
CA HIS A 156 -20.50 2.63 -17.43
C HIS A 156 -19.84 1.82 -18.56
N PRO A 157 -20.00 2.23 -19.82
CA PRO A 157 -19.47 1.49 -20.95
C PRO A 157 -17.95 1.63 -21.12
N TYR A 158 -17.31 2.58 -20.41
CA TYR A 158 -15.89 2.87 -20.49
C TYR A 158 -15.23 2.80 -19.13
N LEU A 159 -13.90 2.53 -19.13
CA LEU A 159 -13.09 2.68 -17.92
C LEU A 159 -12.92 4.15 -17.58
N LYS A 160 -13.03 4.49 -16.29
CA LYS A 160 -12.77 5.84 -15.80
C LYS A 160 -11.30 6.21 -15.90
N SER A 161 -10.42 5.27 -15.54
CA SER A 161 -8.98 5.25 -15.81
C SER A 161 -8.50 3.81 -15.88
N ALA A 162 -7.25 3.56 -16.22
CA ALA A 162 -6.66 2.23 -16.20
C ALA A 162 -5.71 2.11 -15.00
N ALA A 163 -5.96 1.12 -14.14
CA ALA A 163 -5.06 0.75 -13.04
C ALA A 163 -3.93 -0.16 -13.54
N CYS A 164 -2.83 -0.19 -12.81
CA CYS A 164 -1.67 -1.02 -13.12
C CYS A 164 -1.11 -1.66 -11.84
N ALA A 165 -1.30 -2.96 -11.67
CA ALA A 165 -0.71 -3.68 -10.54
C ALA A 165 0.80 -3.81 -10.72
N LYS A 166 1.59 -3.36 -9.73
CA LYS A 166 3.05 -3.32 -9.79
C LYS A 166 3.68 -3.81 -8.49
N HIS A 167 4.93 -4.27 -8.53
CA HIS A 167 5.81 -4.57 -9.66
C HIS A 167 5.89 -6.09 -9.81
N PHE A 168 5.42 -6.63 -10.93
CA PHE A 168 5.28 -8.07 -11.14
C PHE A 168 6.64 -8.70 -11.49
N ALA A 169 7.18 -9.68 -10.69
CA ALA A 169 6.37 -10.33 -9.67
C ALA A 169 6.99 -10.17 -8.26
N VAL A 170 8.23 -10.54 -8.06
CA VAL A 170 8.87 -10.62 -6.74
C VAL A 170 9.83 -9.45 -6.58
N HIS A 171 9.33 -8.36 -5.98
CA HIS A 171 10.09 -7.12 -5.80
C HIS A 171 9.78 -6.51 -4.43
N SER A 172 10.77 -6.42 -3.54
CA SER A 172 10.67 -5.84 -2.20
C SER A 172 12.05 -5.45 -1.67
N GLY A 173 12.82 -4.71 -2.48
CA GLY A 173 14.20 -4.28 -2.19
C GLY A 173 15.25 -5.41 -2.28
N PRO A 174 16.52 -5.13 -2.12
CA PRO A 174 17.10 -3.81 -1.82
C PRO A 174 17.06 -2.85 -3.01
N GLU A 175 16.75 -1.58 -2.73
CA GLU A 175 16.65 -0.54 -3.78
C GLU A 175 18.00 -0.32 -4.49
N ALA A 176 19.09 -0.29 -3.75
CA ALA A 176 20.44 -0.11 -4.31
C ALA A 176 20.86 -1.19 -5.32
N LEU A 177 20.21 -2.34 -5.33
CA LEU A 177 20.50 -3.46 -6.22
C LEU A 177 19.40 -3.73 -7.24
N ARG A 178 18.32 -2.95 -7.26
CA ARG A 178 17.10 -3.25 -8.03
C ARG A 178 17.32 -3.55 -9.51
N HIS A 179 18.36 -2.95 -10.10
CA HIS A 179 18.70 -3.11 -11.52
C HIS A 179 19.50 -4.39 -11.84
N GLU A 180 20.05 -5.10 -10.85
CA GLU A 180 20.98 -6.21 -11.12
C GLU A 180 20.68 -7.49 -10.33
N PHE A 181 19.89 -7.44 -9.24
CA PHE A 181 19.69 -8.62 -8.41
C PHE A 181 18.70 -9.63 -8.99
N ASP A 182 18.78 -10.85 -8.48
CA ASP A 182 17.86 -11.94 -8.78
C ASP A 182 17.10 -12.34 -7.51
N ALA A 183 15.79 -12.10 -7.50
CA ALA A 183 14.93 -12.53 -6.42
C ALA A 183 14.68 -14.04 -6.53
N VAL A 184 15.41 -14.81 -5.74
CA VAL A 184 15.24 -16.26 -5.68
C VAL A 184 14.20 -16.61 -4.61
N ALA A 185 13.01 -16.97 -5.06
CA ALA A 185 11.89 -17.36 -4.20
C ALA A 185 11.47 -18.81 -4.51
N SER A 186 11.19 -19.59 -3.46
CA SER A 186 10.68 -20.93 -3.61
C SER A 186 9.29 -20.93 -4.27
N PRO A 187 8.84 -22.01 -4.92
CA PRO A 187 7.48 -22.11 -5.42
C PRO A 187 6.44 -21.90 -4.32
N LYS A 188 6.73 -22.37 -3.09
CA LYS A 188 5.89 -22.13 -1.91
C LYS A 188 5.77 -20.65 -1.59
N ASP A 189 6.89 -19.92 -1.43
CA ASP A 189 6.88 -18.49 -1.09
C ASP A 189 6.22 -17.67 -2.20
N MET A 190 6.44 -18.01 -3.45
CA MET A 190 5.76 -17.37 -4.58
C MET A 190 4.24 -17.50 -4.49
N GLU A 191 3.73 -18.75 -4.34
CA GLU A 191 2.29 -19.02 -4.30
C GLU A 191 1.62 -18.54 -3.00
N GLU A 192 2.36 -18.55 -1.88
CA GLU A 192 1.79 -18.25 -0.56
C GLU A 192 1.90 -16.78 -0.18
N THR A 193 2.88 -16.05 -0.75
CA THR A 193 3.21 -14.68 -0.33
C THR A 193 3.26 -13.69 -1.50
N TYR A 194 4.06 -13.93 -2.55
CA TYR A 194 4.38 -12.90 -3.52
C TYR A 194 3.34 -12.74 -4.65
N LEU A 195 2.65 -13.79 -5.04
CA LEU A 195 1.72 -13.79 -6.17
C LEU A 195 0.25 -13.51 -5.83
N PRO A 196 -0.28 -13.82 -4.63
CA PRO A 196 -1.73 -13.75 -4.36
C PRO A 196 -2.38 -12.39 -4.65
N ALA A 197 -1.71 -11.28 -4.33
CA ALA A 197 -2.27 -9.96 -4.57
C ALA A 197 -2.36 -9.61 -6.05
N PHE A 198 -1.39 -10.03 -6.87
CA PHE A 198 -1.46 -9.89 -8.33
C PHE A 198 -2.58 -10.78 -8.91
N GLU A 199 -2.69 -12.02 -8.45
CA GLU A 199 -3.77 -12.93 -8.86
C GLU A 199 -5.14 -12.31 -8.59
N ALA A 200 -5.34 -11.76 -7.40
CA ALA A 200 -6.58 -11.10 -7.01
C ALA A 200 -6.86 -9.85 -7.88
N CYS A 201 -5.86 -8.99 -8.11
CA CYS A 201 -6.02 -7.83 -8.99
C CYS A 201 -6.41 -8.23 -10.41
N VAL A 202 -5.90 -9.35 -10.94
CA VAL A 202 -6.26 -9.86 -12.27
C VAL A 202 -7.65 -10.49 -12.27
N LYS A 203 -7.92 -11.45 -11.37
CA LYS A 203 -9.14 -12.26 -11.42
C LYS A 203 -10.37 -11.56 -10.85
N GLU A 204 -10.19 -10.81 -9.77
CA GLU A 204 -11.29 -10.12 -9.08
C GLU A 204 -11.35 -8.64 -9.44
N GLY A 205 -10.20 -7.98 -9.60
CA GLY A 205 -10.11 -6.55 -9.93
C GLY A 205 -10.27 -6.26 -11.43
N ASP A 206 -10.08 -7.25 -12.32
CA ASP A 206 -10.00 -7.08 -13.78
C ASP A 206 -9.05 -5.93 -14.17
N VAL A 207 -7.87 -5.92 -13.57
CA VAL A 207 -6.87 -4.85 -13.75
C VAL A 207 -6.44 -4.72 -15.21
N GLU A 208 -6.46 -3.49 -15.75
CA GLU A 208 -6.17 -3.23 -17.17
C GLU A 208 -4.69 -3.25 -17.50
N ALA A 209 -3.80 -3.05 -16.53
CA ALA A 209 -2.37 -3.11 -16.75
C ALA A 209 -1.64 -3.85 -15.63
N VAL A 210 -0.49 -4.41 -15.97
CA VAL A 210 0.48 -4.98 -15.03
C VAL A 210 1.88 -4.50 -15.41
N MET A 211 2.67 -4.08 -14.43
CA MET A 211 4.05 -3.62 -14.64
C MET A 211 5.04 -4.69 -14.20
N GLY A 212 5.96 -5.07 -15.08
CA GLY A 212 7.07 -5.95 -14.76
C GLY A 212 8.16 -5.24 -13.95
N ALA A 213 8.68 -5.93 -12.94
CA ALA A 213 9.71 -5.39 -12.06
C ALA A 213 11.08 -5.23 -12.75
N TYR A 214 11.96 -4.42 -12.16
CA TYR A 214 13.34 -4.24 -12.59
C TYR A 214 14.18 -5.52 -12.55
N ASN A 215 14.08 -6.23 -11.44
CA ASN A 215 14.92 -7.36 -11.10
C ASN A 215 14.59 -8.63 -11.91
N ARG A 216 15.46 -9.62 -11.78
CA ARG A 216 15.14 -11.00 -12.17
C ARG A 216 14.33 -11.69 -11.07
N THR A 217 13.54 -12.65 -11.47
CA THR A 217 12.87 -13.61 -10.57
C THR A 217 13.25 -15.01 -10.99
N ASN A 218 13.91 -15.75 -10.10
CA ASN A 218 14.39 -17.11 -10.35
C ASN A 218 15.17 -17.23 -11.67
N GLY A 219 16.09 -16.30 -11.92
CA GLY A 219 16.98 -16.24 -13.07
C GLY A 219 16.44 -15.59 -14.33
N GLU A 220 15.13 -15.30 -14.42
CA GLU A 220 14.51 -14.67 -15.59
C GLU A 220 14.20 -13.18 -15.32
N VAL A 221 14.51 -12.29 -16.26
CA VAL A 221 14.15 -10.86 -16.16
C VAL A 221 12.64 -10.71 -16.19
N CYS A 222 12.07 -10.00 -15.22
CA CYS A 222 10.60 -9.94 -15.07
C CYS A 222 9.89 -9.41 -16.31
N CYS A 223 10.45 -8.41 -16.99
CA CYS A 223 9.90 -7.84 -18.24
C CYS A 223 10.16 -8.71 -19.49
N GLY A 224 10.78 -9.89 -19.36
CA GLY A 224 11.08 -10.78 -20.47
C GLY A 224 10.90 -12.27 -20.10
N SER A 225 10.20 -12.58 -19.00
CA SER A 225 10.02 -13.93 -18.48
C SER A 225 8.86 -14.66 -19.14
N PRO A 226 9.08 -15.74 -19.89
CA PRO A 226 7.99 -16.56 -20.41
C PRO A 226 7.21 -17.27 -19.30
N LYS A 227 7.86 -17.63 -18.18
CA LYS A 227 7.17 -18.30 -17.05
C LYS A 227 6.22 -17.36 -16.35
N LEU A 228 6.62 -16.09 -16.10
CA LEU A 228 5.75 -15.10 -15.48
C LEU A 228 4.58 -14.75 -16.41
N GLN A 229 4.79 -14.67 -17.72
CA GLN A 229 3.69 -14.48 -18.68
C GLN A 229 2.74 -15.66 -18.75
N GLU A 230 3.24 -16.90 -18.62
CA GLU A 230 2.38 -18.08 -18.53
C GLU A 230 1.51 -18.04 -17.26
N ILE A 231 2.06 -17.62 -16.13
CA ILE A 231 1.27 -17.41 -14.91
C ILE A 231 0.22 -16.33 -15.14
N LEU A 232 0.64 -15.15 -15.60
CA LEU A 232 -0.20 -13.97 -15.73
C LEU A 232 -1.32 -14.16 -16.77
N ARG A 233 -0.95 -14.57 -17.98
CA ARG A 233 -1.91 -14.68 -19.10
C ARG A 233 -2.48 -16.08 -19.28
N GLY A 234 -1.64 -17.12 -19.13
CA GLY A 234 -2.08 -18.51 -19.34
C GLY A 234 -2.96 -19.00 -18.20
N LYS A 235 -2.55 -18.78 -16.94
CA LYS A 235 -3.27 -19.32 -15.78
C LYS A 235 -4.31 -18.37 -15.19
N TRP A 236 -3.99 -17.09 -15.09
CA TRP A 236 -4.91 -16.09 -14.50
C TRP A 236 -5.83 -15.42 -15.52
N GLY A 237 -5.50 -15.53 -16.82
CA GLY A 237 -6.33 -15.01 -17.90
C GLY A 237 -6.23 -13.51 -18.11
N PHE A 238 -5.14 -12.86 -17.71
CA PHE A 238 -4.90 -11.43 -17.90
C PHE A 238 -5.00 -11.03 -19.38
N GLN A 239 -5.84 -10.07 -19.69
CA GLN A 239 -6.11 -9.61 -21.06
C GLN A 239 -5.57 -8.21 -21.37
N GLY A 240 -5.23 -7.43 -20.37
CA GLY A 240 -4.75 -6.05 -20.51
C GLY A 240 -3.33 -5.93 -21.09
N HIS A 241 -2.77 -4.74 -21.04
CA HIS A 241 -1.40 -4.50 -21.50
C HIS A 241 -0.36 -4.68 -20.38
N PHE A 242 0.85 -5.04 -20.77
CA PHE A 242 1.98 -5.21 -19.86
C PHE A 242 3.03 -4.12 -20.12
N VAL A 243 3.38 -3.37 -19.08
CA VAL A 243 4.36 -2.29 -19.14
C VAL A 243 5.66 -2.70 -18.44
N SER A 244 6.81 -2.27 -18.97
CA SER A 244 8.07 -2.38 -18.23
C SER A 244 8.18 -1.31 -17.16
N ASP A 245 8.83 -1.59 -16.06
CA ASP A 245 9.35 -0.52 -15.20
C ASP A 245 10.35 0.34 -15.98
N CYS A 246 10.61 1.56 -15.49
CA CYS A 246 11.37 2.55 -16.24
C CYS A 246 12.82 2.10 -16.40
N TRP A 247 13.26 1.97 -17.67
CA TRP A 247 14.57 1.42 -18.09
C TRP A 247 14.80 -0.08 -17.79
N ALA A 248 13.86 -0.81 -17.21
CA ALA A 248 14.03 -2.24 -16.91
C ALA A 248 14.41 -3.09 -18.13
N VAL A 249 13.97 -2.75 -19.35
CA VAL A 249 14.38 -3.46 -20.57
C VAL A 249 15.84 -3.13 -20.96
N ARG A 250 16.36 -1.98 -20.59
CA ARG A 250 17.78 -1.64 -20.76
C ARG A 250 18.67 -2.50 -19.87
N ASP A 251 18.19 -2.79 -18.67
CA ASP A 251 18.93 -3.60 -17.71
C ASP A 251 19.23 -5.02 -18.22
N PHE A 252 18.47 -5.53 -19.20
CA PHE A 252 18.73 -6.85 -19.78
C PHE A 252 20.13 -7.00 -20.36
N HIS A 253 20.66 -5.93 -21.01
CA HIS A 253 22.00 -5.95 -21.60
C HIS A 253 23.03 -5.14 -20.78
N GLU A 254 22.62 -4.12 -20.03
CA GLU A 254 23.57 -3.31 -19.27
C GLU A 254 23.91 -3.89 -17.89
N HIS A 255 22.92 -4.47 -17.17
CA HIS A 255 23.10 -4.88 -15.79
C HIS A 255 22.90 -6.40 -15.58
N HIS A 256 21.81 -6.97 -16.10
CA HIS A 256 21.55 -8.40 -15.95
C HIS A 256 22.38 -9.27 -16.88
N HIS A 257 22.90 -8.72 -17.99
CA HIS A 257 23.70 -9.41 -19.01
C HIS A 257 23.04 -10.69 -19.58
N VAL A 258 21.68 -10.70 -19.65
CA VAL A 258 20.93 -11.79 -20.26
C VAL A 258 20.83 -11.67 -21.78
N THR A 259 21.11 -10.49 -22.31
CA THR A 259 21.27 -10.16 -23.73
C THR A 259 22.57 -9.40 -23.91
N SER A 260 23.07 -9.31 -25.17
CA SER A 260 24.36 -8.68 -25.45
C SER A 260 24.19 -7.23 -25.97
N ARG A 261 23.01 -6.87 -26.47
CA ARG A 261 22.73 -5.57 -27.08
C ARG A 261 21.25 -5.19 -27.04
N PRO A 262 20.91 -3.90 -27.22
CA PRO A 262 19.53 -3.41 -27.11
C PRO A 262 18.52 -4.11 -28.02
N GLU A 263 18.88 -4.46 -29.27
CA GLU A 263 17.98 -5.13 -30.21
C GLU A 263 17.54 -6.52 -29.71
N GLU A 264 18.44 -7.26 -29.05
CA GLU A 264 18.13 -8.56 -28.44
C GLU A 264 17.22 -8.37 -27.20
N SER A 265 17.42 -7.29 -26.45
CA SER A 265 16.55 -6.94 -25.31
C SER A 265 15.13 -6.59 -25.78
N VAL A 266 15.01 -5.82 -26.86
CA VAL A 266 13.72 -5.52 -27.52
C VAL A 266 13.02 -6.81 -27.92
N LYS A 267 13.74 -7.73 -28.60
CA LYS A 267 13.23 -9.04 -29.00
C LYS A 267 12.68 -9.80 -27.80
N LEU A 268 13.52 -9.99 -26.78
CA LEU A 268 13.18 -10.77 -25.59
C LEU A 268 11.93 -10.19 -24.87
N ALA A 269 11.87 -8.89 -24.74
CA ALA A 269 10.76 -8.20 -24.09
C ALA A 269 9.45 -8.34 -24.89
N LEU A 270 9.46 -8.03 -26.20
CA LEU A 270 8.26 -8.08 -27.05
C LEU A 270 7.75 -9.52 -27.27
N GLU A 271 8.63 -10.48 -27.51
CA GLU A 271 8.23 -11.89 -27.64
C GLU A 271 7.49 -12.38 -26.39
N ASN A 272 7.97 -11.97 -25.20
CA ASN A 272 7.40 -12.35 -23.91
C ASN A 272 6.38 -11.32 -23.36
N GLY A 273 5.81 -10.46 -24.21
CA GLY A 273 4.58 -9.74 -23.93
C GLY A 273 4.72 -8.40 -23.21
N THR A 274 5.91 -7.79 -23.13
CA THR A 274 6.07 -6.39 -22.72
C THR A 274 5.58 -5.50 -23.84
N ASP A 275 4.38 -4.93 -23.68
CA ASP A 275 3.65 -4.22 -24.73
C ASP A 275 4.09 -2.76 -24.83
N VAL A 276 4.41 -2.09 -23.71
CA VAL A 276 4.91 -0.72 -23.68
C VAL A 276 6.17 -0.61 -22.83
N ASN A 277 7.17 0.11 -23.34
CA ASN A 277 8.43 0.33 -22.65
C ASN A 277 8.50 1.73 -22.02
N CYS A 278 8.70 1.78 -20.69
CA CYS A 278 9.18 2.99 -20.05
C CYS A 278 10.70 3.08 -20.20
N GLY A 279 11.16 4.07 -20.94
CA GLY A 279 12.58 4.28 -21.29
C GLY A 279 12.82 4.26 -22.79
N CYS A 280 14.09 4.19 -23.20
CA CYS A 280 14.51 4.41 -24.60
C CYS A 280 14.77 3.13 -25.41
N THR A 281 14.75 1.93 -24.78
CA THR A 281 15.19 0.69 -25.46
C THR A 281 14.34 0.36 -26.67
N TYR A 282 13.03 0.65 -26.66
CA TYR A 282 12.14 0.41 -27.80
C TYR A 282 12.36 1.36 -29.01
N GLU A 283 13.26 2.34 -28.92
CA GLU A 283 13.75 3.06 -30.10
C GLU A 283 14.51 2.11 -31.05
N ARG A 284 14.95 0.95 -30.57
CA ARG A 284 15.65 -0.08 -31.36
C ARG A 284 14.72 -1.10 -32.03
N VAL A 285 13.39 -0.99 -31.87
CA VAL A 285 12.42 -1.91 -32.50
C VAL A 285 12.62 -2.00 -34.00
N MET A 286 12.74 -0.85 -34.69
CA MET A 286 12.95 -0.86 -36.15
C MET A 286 14.28 -1.49 -36.57
N ASN A 287 15.34 -1.33 -35.76
CA ASN A 287 16.61 -1.98 -36.04
C ASN A 287 16.48 -3.50 -35.92
N ALA A 288 15.83 -4.00 -34.84
CA ALA A 288 15.60 -5.44 -34.63
C ALA A 288 14.77 -6.08 -35.76
N LEU A 289 13.78 -5.36 -36.30
CA LEU A 289 12.99 -5.78 -37.45
C LEU A 289 13.82 -5.83 -38.74
N HIS A 290 14.60 -4.77 -39.04
CA HIS A 290 15.46 -4.72 -40.23
C HIS A 290 16.56 -5.78 -40.21
N GLU A 291 17.07 -6.15 -39.05
CA GLU A 291 18.02 -7.24 -38.88
C GLU A 291 17.37 -8.62 -38.96
N GLY A 292 16.03 -8.71 -38.97
CA GLY A 292 15.28 -9.94 -39.06
C GLY A 292 15.32 -10.80 -37.78
N ILE A 293 15.68 -10.21 -36.64
CA ILE A 293 15.70 -10.90 -35.33
C ILE A 293 14.37 -10.80 -34.58
N LEU A 294 13.51 -9.84 -34.95
CA LEU A 294 12.17 -9.64 -34.40
C LEU A 294 11.11 -9.80 -35.49
N ASP A 295 10.01 -10.48 -35.20
CA ASP A 295 8.86 -10.60 -36.09
C ASP A 295 7.87 -9.44 -35.89
N GLU A 296 7.36 -8.86 -36.98
CA GLU A 296 6.35 -7.82 -36.98
C GLU A 296 5.08 -8.21 -36.19
N ALA A 297 4.75 -9.50 -36.14
CA ALA A 297 3.59 -10.00 -35.42
C ALA A 297 3.59 -9.61 -33.94
N TYR A 298 4.76 -9.57 -33.28
CA TYR A 298 4.88 -9.15 -31.89
C TYR A 298 4.63 -7.66 -31.69
N VAL A 299 5.13 -6.83 -32.63
CA VAL A 299 4.89 -5.38 -32.64
C VAL A 299 3.40 -5.08 -32.85
N THR A 300 2.78 -5.77 -33.81
CA THR A 300 1.34 -5.64 -34.09
C THR A 300 0.48 -6.05 -32.90
N ARG A 301 0.77 -7.20 -32.29
CA ARG A 301 0.07 -7.70 -31.08
C ARG A 301 0.12 -6.70 -29.93
N SER A 302 1.30 -6.17 -29.63
CA SER A 302 1.48 -5.19 -28.56
C SER A 302 0.73 -3.89 -28.85
N CYS A 303 0.82 -3.39 -30.08
CA CYS A 303 0.07 -2.22 -30.53
C CYS A 303 -1.45 -2.43 -30.39
N GLU A 304 -1.98 -3.61 -30.78
CA GLU A 304 -3.40 -3.93 -30.64
C GLU A 304 -3.86 -3.90 -29.16
N ARG A 305 -3.08 -4.44 -28.24
CA ARG A 305 -3.38 -4.39 -26.78
C ARG A 305 -3.40 -2.94 -26.26
N LEU A 306 -2.41 -2.14 -26.63
CA LEU A 306 -2.35 -0.74 -26.21
C LEU A 306 -3.55 0.07 -26.76
N PHE A 307 -3.93 -0.15 -28.01
CA PHE A 307 -5.10 0.50 -28.56
C PHE A 307 -6.41 -0.02 -28.01
N THR A 308 -6.47 -1.30 -27.57
CA THR A 308 -7.63 -1.82 -26.82
C THR A 308 -7.84 -1.03 -25.53
N THR A 309 -6.79 -0.80 -24.75
CA THR A 309 -6.86 0.06 -23.56
C THR A 309 -7.33 1.47 -23.90
N ARG A 310 -6.81 2.10 -24.96
CA ARG A 310 -7.24 3.45 -25.38
C ARG A 310 -8.72 3.50 -25.79
N TYR A 311 -9.25 2.45 -26.42
CA TYR A 311 -10.69 2.34 -26.72
C TYR A 311 -11.52 2.13 -25.45
N LEU A 312 -11.07 1.28 -24.52
CA LEU A 312 -11.74 1.07 -23.23
C LEU A 312 -11.80 2.37 -22.41
N LEU A 313 -10.78 3.22 -22.51
CA LEU A 313 -10.76 4.54 -21.88
C LEU A 313 -11.64 5.58 -22.63
N GLY A 314 -12.28 5.22 -23.75
CA GLY A 314 -13.13 6.12 -24.52
C GLY A 314 -12.36 7.24 -25.25
N MET A 315 -11.05 7.07 -25.53
CA MET A 315 -10.21 8.13 -26.08
C MET A 315 -10.56 8.52 -27.53
N PHE A 316 -11.41 7.75 -28.20
CA PHE A 316 -11.85 7.95 -29.58
C PHE A 316 -13.36 8.15 -29.71
N ASP A 317 -14.09 8.17 -28.61
CA ASP A 317 -15.53 8.33 -28.52
C ASP A 317 -15.87 9.47 -27.54
N GLU A 318 -17.11 9.99 -27.56
CA GLU A 318 -17.62 10.84 -26.49
C GLU A 318 -18.07 9.98 -25.32
N THR A 319 -17.67 10.35 -24.10
CA THR A 319 -17.98 9.60 -22.88
C THR A 319 -18.64 10.48 -21.83
N GLU A 320 -19.32 9.85 -20.87
CA GLU A 320 -19.86 10.53 -19.70
C GLU A 320 -18.79 11.24 -18.87
N TYR A 321 -17.54 10.75 -18.91
CA TYR A 321 -16.43 11.32 -18.17
C TYR A 321 -15.91 12.65 -18.72
N ASP A 322 -16.22 12.97 -19.99
CA ASP A 322 -15.80 14.24 -20.63
C ASP A 322 -16.48 15.46 -20.00
N ALA A 323 -17.60 15.24 -19.30
CA ALA A 323 -18.33 16.26 -18.55
C ALA A 323 -17.74 16.59 -17.18
N ILE A 324 -16.78 15.79 -16.67
CA ILE A 324 -16.18 16.03 -15.35
C ILE A 324 -15.39 17.35 -15.38
N PRO A 325 -15.79 18.35 -14.58
CA PRO A 325 -15.18 19.68 -14.59
C PRO A 325 -13.89 19.69 -13.76
N TYR A 326 -13.00 20.65 -14.02
CA TYR A 326 -11.77 20.84 -13.24
C TYR A 326 -12.02 21.15 -11.76
N SER A 327 -13.20 21.69 -11.42
CA SER A 327 -13.62 21.93 -10.03
C SER A 327 -13.85 20.67 -9.20
N ALA A 328 -13.77 19.48 -9.81
CA ALA A 328 -13.73 18.22 -9.07
C ALA A 328 -12.38 18.01 -8.34
N VAL A 329 -11.30 18.68 -8.77
CA VAL A 329 -9.99 18.60 -8.13
C VAL A 329 -10.04 19.27 -6.76
N GLU A 330 -9.68 18.52 -5.69
CA GLU A 330 -9.78 18.94 -4.28
C GLU A 330 -11.16 19.46 -3.89
N CYS A 331 -12.25 18.91 -4.42
CA CYS A 331 -13.59 19.27 -3.98
C CYS A 331 -13.87 18.75 -2.56
N ASP A 332 -14.87 19.30 -1.90
CA ASP A 332 -15.21 19.00 -0.50
C ASP A 332 -15.37 17.48 -0.28
N ARG A 333 -16.07 16.77 -1.17
CA ARG A 333 -16.22 15.30 -1.08
C ARG A 333 -14.87 14.58 -1.02
N HIS A 334 -13.89 14.98 -1.86
CA HIS A 334 -12.57 14.34 -1.90
C HIS A 334 -11.75 14.68 -0.65
N LEU A 335 -11.86 15.91 -0.18
CA LEU A 335 -11.22 16.35 1.07
C LEU A 335 -11.81 15.65 2.30
N ASP A 336 -13.12 15.41 2.31
CA ASP A 336 -13.80 14.66 3.38
C ASP A 336 -13.36 13.17 3.38
N ALA A 337 -13.23 12.55 2.20
CA ALA A 337 -12.68 11.20 2.08
C ALA A 337 -11.23 11.13 2.58
N ALA A 338 -10.40 12.12 2.26
CA ALA A 338 -9.02 12.21 2.75
C ALA A 338 -8.96 12.40 4.28
N ALA A 339 -9.87 13.19 4.85
CA ALA A 339 -9.96 13.39 6.29
C ALA A 339 -10.39 12.09 7.02
N ARG A 340 -11.38 11.36 6.48
CA ARG A 340 -11.76 10.04 7.03
C ARG A 340 -10.59 9.07 6.97
N ALA A 341 -9.90 8.98 5.84
CA ALA A 341 -8.74 8.12 5.69
C ALA A 341 -7.62 8.46 6.68
N ALA A 342 -7.34 9.75 6.92
CA ALA A 342 -6.33 10.17 7.88
C ALA A 342 -6.70 9.81 9.33
N ARG A 343 -7.99 9.92 9.71
CA ARG A 343 -8.48 9.51 11.04
C ARG A 343 -8.36 8.01 11.24
N GLU A 344 -8.78 7.23 10.25
CA GLU A 344 -8.81 5.77 10.28
C GLU A 344 -7.43 5.14 10.17
N SER A 345 -6.43 5.87 9.63
CA SER A 345 -5.06 5.37 9.47
C SER A 345 -4.22 5.47 10.73
N VAL A 346 -4.51 6.41 11.64
CA VAL A 346 -3.71 6.60 12.86
C VAL A 346 -3.87 5.42 13.81
N VAL A 347 -2.75 4.82 14.20
CA VAL A 347 -2.71 3.67 15.12
C VAL A 347 -2.26 4.12 16.50
N LEU A 348 -3.09 3.90 17.51
CA LEU A 348 -2.72 4.09 18.91
C LEU A 348 -1.98 2.85 19.42
N LEU A 349 -0.67 3.01 19.68
CA LEU A 349 0.20 1.91 20.12
C LEU A 349 0.27 1.75 21.62
N LYS A 350 0.15 2.86 22.36
CA LYS A 350 0.17 2.89 23.83
C LYS A 350 -0.67 4.05 24.34
N ASN A 351 -1.38 3.85 25.47
CA ASN A 351 -2.07 4.92 26.20
C ASN A 351 -2.18 4.56 27.68
N ASP A 352 -1.42 5.24 28.52
CA ASP A 352 -1.46 5.08 29.96
C ASP A 352 -2.56 5.97 30.61
N GLY A 353 -3.57 6.40 29.80
CA GLY A 353 -4.71 7.19 30.24
C GLY A 353 -4.54 8.71 30.01
N ILE A 354 -3.48 9.16 29.30
CA ILE A 354 -3.28 10.58 28.96
C ILE A 354 -4.16 11.02 27.79
N LEU A 355 -4.50 10.12 26.90
CA LEU A 355 -5.35 10.36 25.76
C LEU A 355 -6.80 9.88 26.00
N PRO A 356 -7.79 10.66 25.59
CA PRO A 356 -7.67 12.00 25.00
C PRO A 356 -7.22 13.05 26.02
N ILE A 357 -6.49 14.08 25.53
CA ILE A 357 -5.98 15.18 26.36
C ILE A 357 -7.16 15.89 27.04
N GLU A 358 -7.08 16.07 28.36
CA GLU A 358 -8.15 16.67 29.13
C GLU A 358 -8.34 18.18 28.81
N GLU A 359 -9.58 18.65 28.88
CA GLU A 359 -9.93 20.06 28.65
C GLU A 359 -9.34 21.03 29.68
N THR A 360 -8.82 20.50 30.79
CA THR A 360 -8.17 21.26 31.85
C THR A 360 -6.75 21.70 31.54
N VAL A 361 -6.10 21.06 30.57
CA VAL A 361 -4.73 21.37 30.12
C VAL A 361 -4.67 22.76 29.49
N ARG A 362 -3.73 23.60 29.95
CA ARG A 362 -3.56 24.98 29.49
C ARG A 362 -2.26 25.25 28.76
N THR A 363 -1.27 24.35 28.89
CA THR A 363 0.01 24.52 28.21
C THR A 363 0.44 23.20 27.56
N ILE A 364 0.69 23.27 26.26
CA ILE A 364 1.10 22.11 25.43
C ILE A 364 2.43 22.45 24.78
N GLY A 365 3.42 21.58 24.93
CA GLY A 365 4.68 21.66 24.20
C GLY A 365 4.65 20.73 23.00
N VAL A 366 4.86 21.24 21.81
CA VAL A 366 4.99 20.49 20.57
C VAL A 366 6.45 20.51 20.16
N ILE A 367 7.10 19.36 20.12
CA ILE A 367 8.54 19.25 19.93
C ILE A 367 8.83 18.22 18.84
N GLY A 368 9.85 18.46 18.03
CA GLY A 368 10.37 17.48 17.08
C GLY A 368 10.40 17.94 15.63
N PRO A 369 11.28 17.34 14.81
CA PRO A 369 11.53 17.76 13.42
C PRO A 369 10.33 17.54 12.51
N ASN A 370 9.49 16.52 12.79
CA ASN A 370 8.31 16.22 12.00
C ASN A 370 7.07 17.06 12.42
N ALA A 371 7.11 17.75 13.54
CA ALA A 371 5.97 18.49 14.07
C ALA A 371 5.43 19.57 13.11
N ASN A 372 6.33 20.28 12.42
CA ASN A 372 6.00 21.33 11.45
C ASN A 372 6.52 21.03 10.03
N SER A 373 6.69 19.77 9.69
CA SER A 373 7.19 19.34 8.39
C SER A 373 6.05 19.00 7.43
N ARG A 374 6.02 19.67 6.27
CA ARG A 374 5.09 19.31 5.19
C ARG A 374 5.53 18.03 4.46
N LYS A 375 6.83 17.73 4.43
CA LYS A 375 7.36 16.51 3.81
C LYS A 375 6.92 15.26 4.57
N ALA A 376 6.88 15.32 5.90
CA ALA A 376 6.41 14.23 6.73
C ALA A 376 4.91 13.90 6.56
N LEU A 377 4.15 14.74 5.83
CA LEU A 377 2.73 14.48 5.55
C LEU A 377 2.48 13.59 4.33
N ILE A 378 3.40 13.55 3.37
CA ILE A 378 3.05 13.17 1.99
C ILE A 378 3.67 11.86 1.50
N GLY A 379 4.95 11.59 1.72
CA GLY A 379 5.63 10.43 1.12
C GLY A 379 5.77 10.51 -0.41
N ASN A 380 6.16 9.41 -1.07
CA ASN A 380 6.42 9.39 -2.51
C ASN A 380 5.13 9.35 -3.36
N TYR A 381 5.22 9.75 -4.62
CA TYR A 381 4.15 9.75 -5.63
C TYR A 381 2.92 10.60 -5.25
N HIS A 382 3.14 11.82 -4.80
CA HIS A 382 2.10 12.77 -4.41
C HIS A 382 1.85 13.87 -5.46
N GLY A 383 0.66 14.47 -5.41
CA GLY A 383 0.35 15.75 -6.03
C GLY A 383 0.71 16.92 -5.14
N THR A 384 0.25 18.11 -5.49
CA THR A 384 0.39 19.32 -4.68
C THR A 384 -0.96 19.69 -4.09
N SER A 385 -1.11 19.66 -2.77
CA SER A 385 -2.35 20.15 -2.15
C SER A 385 -2.39 21.68 -2.10
N SER A 386 -3.58 22.25 -2.27
CA SER A 386 -3.80 23.69 -2.11
C SER A 386 -3.56 24.17 -0.67
N ARG A 387 -3.70 23.27 0.31
CA ARG A 387 -3.44 23.54 1.73
C ARG A 387 -2.81 22.33 2.41
N TYR A 388 -1.74 22.57 3.15
CA TYR A 388 -1.14 21.63 4.08
C TYR A 388 -1.51 22.01 5.50
N VAL A 389 -1.66 21.01 6.37
CA VAL A 389 -1.87 21.20 7.82
C VAL A 389 -0.93 20.23 8.54
N THR A 390 0.16 20.77 9.10
CA THR A 390 1.12 20.01 9.90
C THR A 390 0.55 19.64 11.26
N VAL A 391 1.20 18.75 12.00
CA VAL A 391 0.77 18.36 13.35
C VAL A 391 0.69 19.60 14.26
N LEU A 392 1.69 20.48 14.20
CA LEU A 392 1.70 21.75 14.95
C LEU A 392 0.51 22.64 14.57
N GLU A 393 0.31 22.87 13.27
CA GLU A 393 -0.81 23.69 12.78
C GLU A 393 -2.17 23.11 13.21
N GLY A 394 -2.35 21.78 13.07
CA GLY A 394 -3.59 21.10 13.47
C GLY A 394 -3.90 21.25 14.96
N ILE A 395 -2.88 21.11 15.82
CA ILE A 395 -3.04 21.34 17.26
C ILE A 395 -3.38 22.82 17.55
N GLN A 396 -2.68 23.76 16.92
CA GLN A 396 -2.94 25.20 17.11
C GLN A 396 -4.35 25.59 16.66
N ASP A 397 -4.78 25.12 15.49
CA ASP A 397 -6.12 25.40 14.95
C ASP A 397 -7.19 24.80 15.88
N PHE A 398 -7.03 23.52 16.28
CA PHE A 398 -8.00 22.83 17.14
C PHE A 398 -8.21 23.52 18.49
N VAL A 399 -7.12 23.90 19.18
CA VAL A 399 -7.23 24.57 20.47
C VAL A 399 -7.75 26.03 20.35
N ALA A 400 -7.43 26.70 19.23
CA ALA A 400 -7.95 28.04 18.95
C ALA A 400 -9.46 28.02 18.70
N ASP A 401 -9.96 27.06 17.95
CA ASP A 401 -11.39 26.91 17.66
C ASP A 401 -12.18 26.54 18.93
N ARG A 402 -11.62 25.70 19.80
CA ARG A 402 -12.29 25.19 20.99
C ARG A 402 -12.22 26.17 22.18
N HIS A 403 -11.08 26.81 22.40
CA HIS A 403 -10.81 27.65 23.60
C HIS A 403 -10.63 29.12 23.28
N GLY A 404 -10.62 29.52 22.03
CA GLY A 404 -10.33 30.87 21.60
C GLY A 404 -8.86 31.29 21.74
N LEU A 405 -8.52 32.45 21.20
CA LEU A 405 -7.15 32.99 21.17
C LEU A 405 -6.81 33.89 22.38
N ALA A 406 -7.76 34.17 23.25
CA ALA A 406 -7.58 35.07 24.40
C ALA A 406 -8.52 34.69 25.57
N GLY A 407 -8.18 35.14 26.78
CA GLY A 407 -8.93 34.85 27.99
C GLY A 407 -8.30 33.80 28.89
N ASP A 408 -8.95 33.49 30.01
CA ASP A 408 -8.42 32.62 31.07
C ASP A 408 -8.46 31.12 30.64
N GLU A 409 -9.28 30.78 29.66
CA GLU A 409 -9.39 29.41 29.12
C GLU A 409 -8.45 29.15 27.93
N LYS A 410 -7.68 30.16 27.53
CA LYS A 410 -6.71 30.04 26.43
C LYS A 410 -5.71 28.90 26.67
N VAL A 411 -5.57 28.02 25.72
CA VAL A 411 -4.49 27.02 25.67
C VAL A 411 -3.29 27.61 24.94
N ARG A 412 -2.11 27.55 25.56
CA ARG A 412 -0.85 27.99 24.95
C ARG A 412 -0.12 26.80 24.35
N VAL A 413 0.20 26.89 23.06
CA VAL A 413 1.01 25.92 22.37
C VAL A 413 2.41 26.49 22.20
N PHE A 414 3.39 25.86 22.85
CA PHE A 414 4.80 26.15 22.66
C PHE A 414 5.37 25.21 21.60
N TYR A 415 6.35 25.66 20.83
CA TYR A 415 6.98 24.85 19.80
C TYR A 415 8.50 24.95 19.86
N SER A 416 9.17 23.83 19.60
CA SER A 416 10.57 23.75 19.26
C SER A 416 10.82 22.60 18.29
N GLU A 417 11.61 22.83 17.24
CA GLU A 417 12.04 21.77 16.33
C GLU A 417 12.89 20.71 17.06
N GLY A 418 13.65 21.11 18.07
CA GLY A 418 14.43 20.24 18.95
C GLY A 418 15.69 19.66 18.32
N CYS A 419 15.60 19.19 17.07
CA CYS A 419 16.73 18.70 16.26
C CYS A 419 16.37 18.78 14.76
N ASP A 420 17.38 18.61 13.91
CA ASP A 420 17.16 18.34 12.48
C ASP A 420 16.66 16.89 12.28
N LEU A 421 16.06 16.62 11.13
CA LEU A 421 15.52 15.29 10.80
C LEU A 421 16.57 14.18 10.93
N PHE A 422 17.81 14.43 10.48
CA PHE A 422 18.90 13.46 10.53
C PHE A 422 20.28 14.08 10.79
N ARG A 423 20.46 15.41 10.58
CA ARG A 423 21.74 16.09 10.83
C ARG A 423 21.92 16.33 12.33
N GLU A 424 23.17 16.50 12.74
CA GLU A 424 23.54 16.78 14.12
C GLU A 424 22.97 18.12 14.62
N ASN A 425 23.03 19.15 13.78
CA ASN A 425 22.56 20.50 14.10
C ASN A 425 21.51 20.96 13.09
N VAL A 426 20.60 21.81 13.54
CA VAL A 426 19.61 22.49 12.69
C VAL A 426 20.29 23.60 11.89
N GLU A 427 21.14 24.41 12.54
CA GLU A 427 21.86 25.52 11.91
C GLU A 427 23.25 25.08 11.44
N ASP A 428 23.56 25.30 10.16
CA ASP A 428 24.83 24.89 9.54
C ASP A 428 26.08 25.51 10.18
N LEU A 429 25.93 26.66 10.85
CA LEU A 429 27.04 27.38 11.50
C LEU A 429 27.19 27.04 12.99
N SER A 430 26.35 26.18 13.54
CA SER A 430 26.49 25.71 14.90
C SER A 430 27.73 24.86 15.10
N ALA A 431 28.30 24.88 16.29
CA ALA A 431 29.50 24.10 16.60
C ALA A 431 29.18 22.60 16.50
N PRO A 432 30.10 21.78 15.93
CA PRO A 432 29.93 20.33 15.95
C PRO A 432 29.70 19.79 17.37
N GLY A 433 28.79 18.86 17.54
CA GLY A 433 28.41 18.27 18.83
C GLY A 433 27.52 19.16 19.71
N SER A 434 27.03 20.32 19.19
CA SER A 434 26.26 21.24 20.01
C SER A 434 24.79 20.83 20.18
N HIS A 435 24.22 20.09 19.22
CA HIS A 435 22.79 19.77 19.19
C HIS A 435 21.93 21.00 19.50
N ASP A 436 22.07 22.02 18.67
CA ASP A 436 21.81 23.45 18.90
C ASP A 436 20.37 23.83 19.29
N ARG A 437 19.36 22.91 19.16
CA ARG A 437 17.96 23.14 19.53
C ARG A 437 17.47 22.34 20.74
N ILE A 438 18.29 21.45 21.30
CA ILE A 438 17.85 20.58 22.41
C ILE A 438 17.56 21.40 23.68
N ALA A 439 18.37 22.39 24.00
CA ALA A 439 18.16 23.23 25.19
C ALA A 439 16.82 23.99 25.12
N GLU A 440 16.44 24.47 23.93
CA GLU A 440 15.15 25.10 23.70
C GLU A 440 14.00 24.08 23.84
N ALA A 441 14.16 22.90 23.26
CA ALA A 441 13.15 21.83 23.38
C ALA A 441 12.88 21.43 24.84
N LEU A 442 13.93 21.31 25.66
CA LEU A 442 13.78 21.03 27.08
C LEU A 442 13.11 22.17 27.82
N THR A 443 13.41 23.43 27.48
CA THR A 443 12.70 24.58 28.04
C THR A 443 11.22 24.55 27.69
N VAL A 444 10.87 24.24 26.45
CA VAL A 444 9.46 24.06 26.02
C VAL A 444 8.80 22.93 26.82
N ALA A 445 9.47 21.78 26.97
CA ALA A 445 8.96 20.67 27.76
C ALA A 445 8.69 21.05 29.22
N GLU A 446 9.63 21.72 29.89
CA GLU A 446 9.51 22.15 31.31
C GLU A 446 8.37 23.14 31.53
N GLN A 447 8.07 23.99 30.56
CA GLN A 447 6.99 25.00 30.61
C GLN A 447 5.61 24.45 30.24
N SER A 448 5.51 23.17 29.91
CA SER A 448 4.28 22.54 29.42
C SER A 448 3.72 21.54 30.44
N GLU A 449 2.39 21.41 30.47
CA GLU A 449 1.68 20.39 31.27
C GLU A 449 1.70 19.05 30.55
N VAL A 450 1.63 19.07 29.21
CA VAL A 450 1.72 17.90 28.33
C VAL A 450 2.69 18.20 27.18
N VAL A 451 3.53 17.25 26.87
CA VAL A 451 4.47 17.33 25.74
C VAL A 451 4.06 16.38 24.62
N ILE A 452 4.00 16.89 23.39
CA ILE A 452 3.78 16.11 22.18
C ILE A 452 5.09 16.10 21.41
N LEU A 453 5.77 14.94 21.39
CA LEU A 453 7.03 14.73 20.69
C LEU A 453 6.75 14.08 19.34
N VAL A 454 7.03 14.79 18.25
CA VAL A 454 6.77 14.33 16.88
C VAL A 454 8.08 14.00 16.18
N VAL A 455 8.33 12.73 15.98
CA VAL A 455 9.55 12.16 15.38
C VAL A 455 9.22 11.28 14.19
N GLY A 456 10.22 10.86 13.45
CA GLY A 456 10.04 9.92 12.34
C GLY A 456 10.97 10.17 11.17
N LEU A 457 10.48 9.83 10.00
CA LEU A 457 11.19 9.93 8.73
C LEU A 457 10.42 10.83 7.76
N ASP A 458 10.90 10.94 6.54
CA ASP A 458 10.19 11.43 5.37
C ASP A 458 10.74 10.74 4.11
N GLU A 459 10.24 11.09 2.93
CA GLU A 459 10.65 10.50 1.65
C GLU A 459 12.14 10.68 1.33
N THR A 460 12.85 11.58 2.01
CA THR A 460 14.31 11.78 1.82
C THR A 460 15.13 10.76 2.61
N LEU A 461 14.55 10.03 3.54
CA LEU A 461 15.21 9.01 4.35
C LEU A 461 14.71 7.58 4.06
N GLU A 462 13.46 7.43 3.64
CA GLU A 462 12.93 6.16 3.15
C GLU A 462 12.14 6.39 1.86
N GLY A 463 12.46 5.69 0.79
CA GLY A 463 11.82 5.90 -0.50
C GLY A 463 12.50 5.15 -1.65
N GLU A 464 12.25 5.62 -2.84
CA GLU A 464 12.77 5.05 -4.07
C GLU A 464 14.19 5.55 -4.38
N GLU A 465 14.99 4.69 -5.01
CA GLU A 465 16.29 5.09 -5.54
C GLU A 465 16.18 6.30 -6.48
N GLY A 466 17.06 7.29 -6.28
CA GLY A 466 17.10 8.51 -7.08
C GLY A 466 16.14 9.62 -6.68
N ASP A 467 15.09 9.32 -5.91
CA ASP A 467 14.15 10.33 -5.39
C ASP A 467 14.57 10.81 -3.99
N THR A 468 15.40 10.05 -3.30
CA THR A 468 15.84 10.37 -1.94
C THR A 468 17.22 11.00 -1.94
N GLY A 469 17.36 12.08 -1.22
CA GLY A 469 18.68 12.70 -0.95
C GLY A 469 19.34 12.13 0.30
N ASN A 470 19.01 10.89 0.70
CA ASN A 470 19.49 10.34 1.95
C ASN A 470 20.97 9.89 1.88
N SER A 471 21.59 9.77 3.04
CA SER A 471 22.95 9.26 3.22
C SER A 471 23.01 7.74 3.43
N TYR A 472 21.86 7.07 3.36
CA TYR A 472 21.70 5.63 3.51
C TYR A 472 21.72 4.91 2.15
N ALA A 473 21.33 3.66 2.10
CA ALA A 473 21.41 2.82 0.91
C ALA A 473 20.23 3.08 -0.06
N SER A 474 20.32 4.14 -0.87
CA SER A 474 19.34 4.46 -1.94
C SER A 474 17.86 4.39 -1.48
N GLY A 475 17.58 4.94 -0.29
CA GLY A 475 16.23 4.96 0.28
C GLY A 475 15.91 3.82 1.23
N ASP A 476 16.64 2.71 1.21
CA ASP A 476 16.54 1.65 2.21
C ASP A 476 17.17 2.07 3.54
N LYS A 477 16.67 1.48 4.63
CA LYS A 477 17.24 1.64 5.96
C LYS A 477 18.27 0.55 6.25
N ASN A 478 19.33 0.89 6.99
CA ASN A 478 20.31 -0.09 7.46
C ASN A 478 19.87 -0.78 8.76
N ASP A 479 19.07 -0.07 9.55
CA ASP A 479 18.54 -0.50 10.85
C ASP A 479 17.10 0.04 11.05
N LEU A 480 16.51 -0.22 12.18
CA LEU A 480 15.16 0.23 12.53
C LEU A 480 15.17 1.42 13.51
N LEU A 481 16.31 2.06 13.70
CA LEU A 481 16.43 3.17 14.63
C LEU A 481 16.02 4.49 13.97
N LEU A 482 15.50 5.40 14.77
CA LEU A 482 15.43 6.81 14.37
C LEU A 482 16.85 7.37 14.14
N PRO A 483 17.03 8.39 13.31
CA PRO A 483 18.30 9.11 13.20
C PRO A 483 18.84 9.54 14.56
N GLU A 484 20.16 9.59 14.71
CA GLU A 484 20.82 9.84 15.99
C GLU A 484 20.36 11.13 16.67
N SER A 485 20.21 12.21 15.89
CA SER A 485 19.69 13.50 16.37
C SER A 485 18.33 13.35 17.07
N GLN A 486 17.43 12.57 16.47
CA GLN A 486 16.09 12.33 17.03
C GLN A 486 16.13 11.39 18.25
N ARG A 487 17.02 10.38 18.26
CA ARG A 487 17.21 9.51 19.43
C ARG A 487 17.68 10.27 20.66
N ILE A 488 18.65 11.19 20.47
CA ILE A 488 19.15 12.07 21.53
C ILE A 488 18.04 13.01 22.03
N LEU A 489 17.27 13.60 21.12
CA LEU A 489 16.12 14.44 21.48
C LEU A 489 15.09 13.64 22.28
N MET A 490 14.69 12.48 21.78
CA MET A 490 13.67 11.62 22.41
C MET A 490 14.07 11.18 23.82
N GLU A 491 15.33 10.74 24.00
CA GLU A 491 15.83 10.35 25.32
C GLU A 491 15.69 11.50 26.33
N LYS A 492 16.14 12.69 25.96
CA LYS A 492 16.11 13.87 26.84
C LYS A 492 14.69 14.37 27.12
N VAL A 493 13.81 14.36 26.12
CA VAL A 493 12.41 14.78 26.30
C VAL A 493 11.62 13.78 27.12
N LEU A 494 11.83 12.48 26.95
CA LEU A 494 11.21 11.44 27.78
C LEU A 494 11.61 11.53 29.25
N ASP A 495 12.78 12.08 29.57
CA ASP A 495 13.27 12.26 30.93
C ASP A 495 12.95 13.67 31.53
N CYS A 496 12.14 14.51 30.84
CA CYS A 496 11.83 15.89 31.28
C CYS A 496 10.90 15.97 32.51
N GLY A 497 10.36 14.84 32.98
CA GLY A 497 9.43 14.78 34.12
C GLY A 497 8.00 15.25 33.83
N ARG A 498 7.64 15.40 32.56
CA ARG A 498 6.28 15.70 32.08
C ARG A 498 5.69 14.51 31.36
N PRO A 499 4.34 14.37 31.31
CA PRO A 499 3.72 13.38 30.44
C PRO A 499 4.08 13.65 28.97
N VAL A 500 4.66 12.66 28.27
CA VAL A 500 5.06 12.77 26.87
C VAL A 500 4.19 11.86 26.01
N ILE A 501 3.59 12.43 24.97
CA ILE A 501 2.88 11.73 23.90
C ILE A 501 3.83 11.69 22.71
N VAL A 502 4.22 10.51 22.23
CA VAL A 502 5.08 10.34 21.07
C VAL A 502 4.21 10.10 19.84
N ILE A 503 4.43 10.88 18.78
CA ILE A 503 3.84 10.67 17.46
C ILE A 503 4.98 10.29 16.51
N ASN A 504 4.97 9.05 16.02
CA ASN A 504 5.90 8.57 15.02
C ASN A 504 5.30 8.76 13.62
N MET A 505 6.00 9.52 12.77
CA MET A 505 5.66 9.75 11.38
C MET A 505 6.68 9.05 10.48
N SER A 506 6.45 7.79 10.19
CA SER A 506 7.28 6.97 9.31
C SER A 506 6.43 6.04 8.49
N GLY A 507 6.88 5.69 7.28
CA GLY A 507 6.19 4.75 6.41
C GLY A 507 6.53 3.28 6.69
N SER A 508 7.32 3.00 7.73
CA SER A 508 7.84 1.68 8.03
C SER A 508 7.97 1.46 9.54
N SER A 509 8.28 0.22 9.93
CA SER A 509 8.60 -0.13 11.31
C SER A 509 9.84 0.62 11.81
N ILE A 510 9.71 1.27 12.95
CA ILE A 510 10.79 1.91 13.72
C ILE A 510 10.83 1.28 15.11
N ASP A 511 12.01 1.09 15.66
CA ASP A 511 12.18 0.64 17.04
C ASP A 511 11.80 1.77 18.02
N LEU A 512 10.63 1.65 18.60
CA LEU A 512 10.06 2.59 19.58
C LEU A 512 10.22 2.07 21.02
N SER A 513 11.15 1.16 21.30
CA SER A 513 11.32 0.54 22.64
C SER A 513 11.51 1.58 23.75
N ALA A 514 12.31 2.62 23.52
CA ALA A 514 12.48 3.71 24.50
C ALA A 514 11.19 4.49 24.78
N ALA A 515 10.38 4.73 23.74
CA ALA A 515 9.07 5.35 23.89
C ALA A 515 8.09 4.40 24.60
N GLN A 516 8.08 3.11 24.25
CA GLN A 516 7.23 2.10 24.90
C GLN A 516 7.48 2.04 26.40
N GLU A 517 8.71 2.20 26.85
CA GLU A 517 9.06 2.20 28.27
C GLU A 517 8.59 3.46 29.00
N LYS A 518 8.81 4.66 28.43
CA LYS A 518 8.70 5.94 29.15
C LYS A 518 7.55 6.86 28.74
N ALA A 519 7.08 6.76 27.49
CA ALA A 519 6.03 7.66 27.01
C ALA A 519 4.66 7.33 27.63
N ALA A 520 3.85 8.34 27.91
CA ALA A 520 2.48 8.19 28.39
C ALA A 520 1.51 7.71 27.30
N ALA A 521 1.77 8.07 26.03
CA ALA A 521 1.07 7.52 24.87
C ALA A 521 1.98 7.52 23.64
N ILE A 522 1.66 6.62 22.67
CA ILE A 522 2.39 6.50 21.40
C ILE A 522 1.37 6.33 20.28
N LEU A 523 1.50 7.16 19.23
CA LEU A 523 0.73 7.06 18.00
C LEU A 523 1.68 6.80 16.82
N GLN A 524 1.27 5.91 15.92
CA GLN A 524 1.85 5.76 14.58
C GLN A 524 0.94 6.49 13.59
N ALA A 525 1.44 7.56 12.98
CA ALA A 525 0.66 8.42 12.10
C ALA A 525 0.99 8.24 10.61
N TRP A 526 1.99 7.44 10.26
CA TRP A 526 2.45 7.20 8.89
C TRP A 526 2.84 8.51 8.18
N TYR A 527 2.48 8.65 6.90
CA TYR A 527 2.42 9.90 6.13
C TYR A 527 0.93 10.20 5.90
N PRO A 528 0.31 11.04 6.74
CA PRO A 528 -1.15 11.08 6.91
C PRO A 528 -1.91 11.91 5.86
N GLY A 529 -1.23 12.30 4.78
CA GLY A 529 -1.81 13.17 3.75
C GLY A 529 -1.70 14.65 4.08
N ALA A 530 -1.97 15.50 3.09
CA ALA A 530 -1.66 16.93 3.16
C ALA A 530 -2.29 17.67 4.36
N ARG A 531 -3.46 17.23 4.83
CA ARG A 531 -4.19 17.83 5.95
C ARG A 531 -4.20 16.95 7.20
N GLY A 532 -3.35 15.94 7.25
CA GLY A 532 -3.31 14.92 8.30
C GLY A 532 -3.14 15.49 9.73
N GLY A 533 -2.43 16.60 9.89
CA GLY A 533 -2.25 17.24 11.19
C GLY A 533 -3.57 17.68 11.87
N ALA A 534 -4.56 18.11 11.08
CA ALA A 534 -5.88 18.43 11.62
C ALA A 534 -6.57 17.18 12.22
N ASN A 535 -6.49 16.05 11.52
CA ASN A 535 -7.12 14.79 11.93
C ASN A 535 -6.39 14.14 13.12
N ILE A 536 -5.06 14.28 13.19
CA ILE A 536 -4.28 13.89 14.38
C ILE A 536 -4.70 14.71 15.60
N ALA A 537 -4.92 16.03 15.45
CA ALA A 537 -5.41 16.86 16.55
C ALA A 537 -6.80 16.40 17.04
N GLU A 538 -7.73 16.06 16.14
CA GLU A 538 -9.06 15.52 16.53
C GLU A 538 -8.93 14.26 17.39
N ILE A 539 -7.97 13.38 17.09
CA ILE A 539 -7.68 12.19 17.89
C ILE A 539 -7.08 12.59 19.25
N LEU A 540 -6.05 13.43 19.27
CA LEU A 540 -5.39 13.84 20.51
C LEU A 540 -6.36 14.43 21.53
N PHE A 541 -7.34 15.20 21.07
CA PHE A 541 -8.33 15.85 21.93
C PHE A 541 -9.67 15.10 22.04
N GLY A 542 -9.77 13.90 21.50
CA GLY A 542 -10.91 13.00 21.68
C GLY A 542 -12.18 13.39 20.92
N ALA A 543 -12.06 14.20 19.88
CA ALA A 543 -13.17 14.43 18.94
C ALA A 543 -13.47 13.18 18.12
N VAL A 544 -12.45 12.37 17.86
CA VAL A 544 -12.53 11.07 17.18
C VAL A 544 -11.69 10.03 17.95
N SER A 545 -12.17 8.79 18.05
CA SER A 545 -11.37 7.69 18.57
C SER A 545 -10.39 7.19 17.50
N PRO A 546 -9.11 6.94 17.83
CA PRO A 546 -8.20 6.25 16.92
C PRO A 546 -8.71 4.83 16.66
N SER A 547 -8.50 4.31 15.46
CA SER A 547 -9.04 3.01 15.07
C SER A 547 -8.21 2.29 14.00
N GLY A 548 -7.05 2.84 13.64
CA GLY A 548 -6.11 2.21 12.73
C GLY A 548 -5.48 0.95 13.33
N LYS A 549 -5.06 0.04 12.45
CA LYS A 549 -4.35 -1.21 12.81
C LYS A 549 -3.04 -1.29 12.03
N LEU A 550 -2.02 -1.87 12.63
CA LEU A 550 -0.73 -2.04 11.98
C LEU A 550 -0.82 -3.01 10.79
N PRO A 551 -0.56 -2.57 9.55
CA PRO A 551 -0.49 -3.46 8.38
C PRO A 551 0.88 -4.15 8.25
N VAL A 552 1.81 -3.88 9.16
CA VAL A 552 3.14 -4.48 9.27
C VAL A 552 3.50 -4.72 10.73
N THR A 553 4.32 -5.71 10.97
CA THR A 553 4.92 -5.97 12.28
C THR A 553 5.95 -4.90 12.63
N PHE A 554 5.90 -4.37 13.83
CA PHE A 554 6.93 -3.48 14.38
C PHE A 554 7.92 -4.31 15.19
N TYR A 555 9.17 -4.32 14.76
CA TYR A 555 10.26 -5.08 15.34
C TYR A 555 11.12 -4.20 16.25
N ARG A 556 11.88 -4.83 17.13
CA ARG A 556 13.04 -4.19 17.74
C ARG A 556 14.21 -4.22 16.79
N ASN A 557 15.13 -3.31 16.94
CA ASN A 557 16.31 -3.27 16.07
C ASN A 557 17.13 -4.57 16.13
N GLU A 558 17.23 -5.19 17.31
CA GLU A 558 17.92 -6.47 17.53
C GLU A 558 17.26 -7.67 16.82
N ASP A 559 15.97 -7.58 16.47
CA ASP A 559 15.27 -8.65 15.74
C ASP A 559 15.82 -8.83 14.32
N LEU A 560 16.50 -7.80 13.76
CA LEU A 560 17.15 -7.89 12.45
C LEU A 560 18.27 -8.94 12.41
N ASP A 561 18.91 -9.23 13.55
CA ASP A 561 20.00 -10.21 13.65
C ASP A 561 19.51 -11.66 13.37
N ALA A 562 18.23 -11.92 13.65
CA ALA A 562 17.59 -13.21 13.39
C ALA A 562 16.99 -13.33 11.99
N MET A 563 16.79 -12.21 11.30
CA MET A 563 16.21 -12.21 9.95
C MET A 563 17.23 -12.64 8.90
N PRO A 564 16.79 -13.27 7.80
CA PRO A 564 17.64 -13.51 6.64
C PRO A 564 18.23 -12.23 6.08
N ALA A 565 19.33 -12.35 5.32
CA ALA A 565 19.91 -11.20 4.61
C ALA A 565 18.85 -10.50 3.75
N PHE A 566 18.94 -9.18 3.58
CA PHE A 566 17.94 -8.41 2.82
C PHE A 566 17.77 -8.92 1.37
N THR A 567 18.83 -9.44 0.78
CA THR A 567 18.83 -10.07 -0.56
C THR A 567 18.23 -11.47 -0.60
N ASP A 568 18.01 -12.12 0.55
CA ASP A 568 17.39 -13.44 0.63
C ASP A 568 15.85 -13.28 0.63
N TYR A 569 15.18 -13.87 -0.34
CA TYR A 569 13.73 -13.76 -0.52
C TYR A 569 12.93 -14.90 0.13
N ALA A 570 13.57 -15.76 0.90
CA ALA A 570 12.87 -16.73 1.74
C ALA A 570 12.05 -16.00 2.82
N MET A 571 10.83 -16.45 3.05
CA MET A 571 9.92 -15.83 4.03
C MET A 571 10.20 -16.23 5.49
N LYS A 572 11.09 -17.20 5.71
CA LYS A 572 11.47 -17.64 7.05
C LYS A 572 11.87 -16.44 7.95
N ASP A 573 11.35 -16.41 9.16
CA ASP A 573 11.58 -15.39 10.20
C ASP A 573 11.22 -13.94 9.76
N ARG A 574 10.35 -13.78 8.76
CA ARG A 574 9.84 -12.49 8.28
C ARG A 574 8.33 -12.41 8.43
N THR A 575 7.80 -11.21 8.59
CA THR A 575 6.37 -10.93 8.76
C THR A 575 5.71 -11.69 9.91
N TYR A 576 4.54 -11.28 10.34
CA TYR A 576 3.83 -11.93 11.45
C TYR A 576 3.54 -13.42 11.22
N ARG A 577 3.53 -13.86 9.94
CA ARG A 577 3.21 -15.23 9.55
C ARG A 577 4.33 -16.21 9.88
N TYR A 578 5.59 -15.76 9.82
CA TYR A 578 6.78 -16.61 9.94
C TYR A 578 7.72 -16.18 11.07
N PHE A 579 7.61 -14.96 11.59
CA PHE A 579 8.43 -14.49 12.69
C PHE A 579 8.10 -15.24 13.96
N THR A 580 9.11 -15.85 14.59
CA THR A 580 8.96 -16.66 15.79
C THR A 580 9.38 -15.95 17.07
N GLY A 581 9.94 -14.74 16.95
CA GLY A 581 10.29 -13.87 18.06
C GLY A 581 9.07 -13.14 18.66
N THR A 582 9.33 -12.27 19.63
CA THR A 582 8.30 -11.40 20.22
C THR A 582 8.45 -10.00 19.66
N PRO A 583 7.55 -9.53 18.76
CA PRO A 583 7.68 -8.21 18.16
C PRO A 583 7.45 -7.10 19.19
N LEU A 584 7.89 -5.88 18.87
CA LEU A 584 7.53 -4.71 19.68
C LEU A 584 6.02 -4.49 19.66
N TYR A 585 5.44 -4.43 18.43
CA TYR A 585 3.99 -4.46 18.22
C TYR A 585 3.65 -5.42 17.07
N PRO A 586 2.66 -6.31 17.25
CA PRO A 586 2.29 -7.28 16.23
C PRO A 586 1.49 -6.65 15.09
N PHE A 587 1.47 -7.32 13.94
CA PHE A 587 0.53 -7.03 12.85
C PHE A 587 -0.92 -6.97 13.37
N GLY A 588 -1.77 -6.12 12.80
CA GLY A 588 -3.19 -6.01 13.19
C GLY A 588 -3.43 -5.35 14.55
N TYR A 589 -2.36 -4.94 15.27
CA TYR A 589 -2.46 -4.27 16.56
C TYR A 589 -2.82 -2.79 16.42
N GLY A 590 -3.61 -2.28 17.36
CA GLY A 590 -3.97 -0.88 17.51
C GLY A 590 -5.08 -0.75 18.56
N LEU A 591 -4.92 0.21 19.48
CA LEU A 591 -5.86 0.53 20.54
C LEU A 591 -6.89 1.55 20.05
N THR A 592 -8.03 1.61 20.75
CA THR A 592 -9.08 2.64 20.57
C THR A 592 -9.38 3.30 21.91
N TYR A 593 -10.25 4.31 21.91
CA TYR A 593 -10.81 4.86 23.16
C TYR A 593 -12.01 4.05 23.68
N GLY A 594 -12.47 3.07 22.90
CA GLY A 594 -13.44 2.07 23.31
C GLY A 594 -12.80 0.92 24.10
N ASP A 595 -13.63 -0.02 24.51
CA ASP A 595 -13.23 -1.33 25.10
C ASP A 595 -14.01 -2.40 24.36
N CYS A 596 -13.51 -2.75 23.16
CA CYS A 596 -14.16 -3.70 22.25
C CYS A 596 -13.75 -5.13 22.56
N LYS A 597 -14.73 -6.03 22.66
CA LYS A 597 -14.56 -7.47 22.87
C LYS A 597 -15.32 -8.25 21.83
N ALA A 598 -14.79 -9.39 21.41
CA ALA A 598 -15.43 -10.28 20.45
C ALA A 598 -15.64 -11.67 21.05
N GLN A 599 -16.77 -12.28 20.70
CA GLN A 599 -17.10 -13.67 21.04
C GLN A 599 -17.59 -14.39 19.79
N ILE A 600 -17.11 -15.62 19.57
CA ILE A 600 -17.63 -16.46 18.49
C ILE A 600 -18.93 -17.11 19.00
N SER A 601 -20.07 -16.73 18.40
CA SER A 601 -21.39 -17.22 18.77
C SER A 601 -21.88 -18.41 17.94
N GLY A 602 -21.25 -18.67 16.79
CA GLY A 602 -21.58 -19.82 15.93
C GLY A 602 -20.63 -20.02 14.77
N THR A 603 -20.59 -21.24 14.25
CA THR A 603 -19.89 -21.61 13.01
C THR A 603 -20.76 -22.54 12.18
N GLU A 604 -20.76 -22.36 10.87
CA GLU A 604 -21.48 -23.19 9.88
C GLU A 604 -20.55 -23.55 8.73
N ILE A 605 -20.44 -24.84 8.41
CA ILE A 605 -19.67 -25.30 7.24
C ILE A 605 -20.50 -25.05 5.98
N LEU A 606 -19.95 -24.26 5.06
CA LEU A 606 -20.56 -23.95 3.78
C LEU A 606 -20.22 -25.04 2.74
N LYS A 607 -21.21 -25.39 1.93
CA LYS A 607 -21.04 -26.36 0.83
C LYS A 607 -21.29 -25.67 -0.51
N SER A 608 -20.47 -26.03 -1.50
CA SER A 608 -20.68 -25.59 -2.87
C SER A 608 -21.97 -26.18 -3.44
N SER A 609 -22.73 -25.38 -4.18
CA SER A 609 -23.87 -25.86 -4.95
C SER A 609 -23.42 -26.77 -6.09
N GLU A 610 -24.27 -27.73 -6.52
CA GLU A 610 -23.98 -28.60 -7.66
C GLU A 610 -23.70 -27.74 -8.91
N GLY A 611 -22.42 -27.64 -9.31
CA GLY A 611 -21.94 -26.87 -10.46
C GLY A 611 -20.85 -25.84 -10.18
N GLU A 612 -20.70 -25.35 -8.93
CA GLU A 612 -19.57 -24.51 -8.50
C GLU A 612 -18.49 -25.38 -7.87
N LYS A 613 -17.40 -25.59 -8.60
CA LYS A 613 -16.20 -26.21 -8.00
C LYS A 613 -15.57 -25.21 -7.03
N ALA A 614 -15.38 -25.62 -5.78
CA ALA A 614 -14.59 -24.83 -4.83
C ALA A 614 -13.21 -24.48 -5.46
N GLU A 615 -12.88 -23.19 -5.49
CA GLU A 615 -11.59 -22.70 -6.03
C GLU A 615 -10.40 -23.06 -5.10
N THR A 616 -10.29 -24.35 -4.78
CA THR A 616 -9.26 -24.82 -3.83
C THR A 616 -7.94 -25.18 -4.48
N GLY A 617 -7.80 -25.11 -5.82
CA GLY A 617 -6.70 -25.83 -6.43
C GLY A 617 -6.03 -25.29 -7.68
N GLN A 618 -6.32 -24.08 -8.17
CA GLN A 618 -5.59 -23.51 -9.31
C GLN A 618 -4.63 -22.40 -8.88
N GLY A 619 -3.51 -22.76 -8.28
CA GLY A 619 -2.41 -21.83 -8.04
C GLY A 619 -1.51 -21.64 -9.27
N ALA A 620 -0.54 -20.72 -9.18
CA ALA A 620 0.41 -20.40 -10.24
C ALA A 620 1.27 -21.62 -10.67
N PHE A 621 1.47 -22.60 -9.80
CA PHE A 621 2.31 -23.78 -10.04
C PHE A 621 1.53 -25.07 -10.38
N GLY A 622 0.22 -25.04 -10.38
CA GLY A 622 -0.64 -26.16 -10.76
C GLY A 622 -1.86 -26.35 -9.86
N SER A 623 -2.75 -27.25 -10.25
CA SER A 623 -3.87 -27.70 -9.42
C SER A 623 -3.45 -28.92 -8.60
N ALA A 624 -3.89 -28.97 -7.33
CA ALA A 624 -3.80 -30.21 -6.57
C ALA A 624 -4.58 -31.33 -7.30
N ASP A 625 -4.01 -32.53 -7.34
CA ASP A 625 -4.77 -33.74 -7.64
C ASP A 625 -5.93 -33.79 -6.61
N PRO A 626 -7.19 -34.07 -7.02
CA PRO A 626 -8.30 -34.24 -6.08
C PRO A 626 -8.03 -35.17 -4.90
N GLY A 627 -7.10 -36.12 -5.08
CA GLY A 627 -6.62 -37.01 -4.02
C GLY A 627 -5.65 -36.36 -3.01
N GLN A 628 -5.16 -35.15 -3.25
CA GLN A 628 -4.25 -34.45 -2.34
C GLN A 628 -4.97 -33.53 -1.34
N SER A 629 -6.27 -33.27 -1.51
CA SER A 629 -7.05 -32.54 -0.54
C SER A 629 -7.55 -33.47 0.56
N ALA A 630 -7.38 -33.06 1.82
CA ALA A 630 -7.87 -33.80 2.98
C ALA A 630 -9.39 -33.72 3.16
N VAL A 631 -10.03 -32.81 2.42
CA VAL A 631 -11.47 -32.47 2.53
C VAL A 631 -12.16 -32.70 1.19
N GLY A 632 -13.44 -33.07 1.22
CA GLY A 632 -14.25 -33.30 0.04
C GLY A 632 -14.38 -32.08 -0.87
N SER A 633 -14.63 -32.30 -2.15
CA SER A 633 -14.73 -31.25 -3.18
C SER A 633 -15.95 -30.33 -3.02
N ASP A 634 -16.82 -30.61 -2.06
CA ASP A 634 -18.02 -29.83 -1.75
C ASP A 634 -17.83 -28.79 -0.63
N PHE A 635 -16.63 -28.71 -0.02
CA PHE A 635 -16.31 -27.69 0.99
C PHE A 635 -16.11 -26.32 0.32
N ALA A 636 -16.99 -25.37 0.63
CA ALA A 636 -16.93 -24.00 0.11
C ALA A 636 -16.31 -22.99 1.09
N GLY A 637 -16.26 -23.35 2.39
CA GLY A 637 -15.76 -22.47 3.43
C GLY A 637 -16.49 -22.60 4.75
N VAL A 638 -16.39 -21.58 5.58
CA VAL A 638 -17.03 -21.52 6.90
C VAL A 638 -17.68 -20.15 7.10
N ARG A 639 -18.95 -20.12 7.44
CA ARG A 639 -19.60 -18.92 7.99
C ARG A 639 -19.34 -18.88 9.49
N ILE A 640 -18.85 -17.73 9.96
CA ILE A 640 -18.62 -17.48 11.38
C ILE A 640 -19.53 -16.34 11.84
N SER A 641 -20.26 -16.57 12.96
CA SER A 641 -21.06 -15.55 13.64
C SER A 641 -20.27 -15.03 14.83
N ILE A 642 -20.03 -13.72 14.87
CA ILE A 642 -19.21 -13.06 15.90
C ILE A 642 -20.05 -11.98 16.55
N THR A 643 -20.19 -12.03 17.86
CA THR A 643 -20.78 -10.97 18.66
C THR A 643 -19.68 -10.05 19.16
N ALA A 644 -19.74 -8.78 18.73
CA ALA A 644 -18.84 -7.72 19.18
C ALA A 644 -19.58 -6.81 20.17
N GLN A 645 -18.90 -6.45 21.26
CA GLN A 645 -19.43 -5.59 22.32
C GLN A 645 -18.41 -4.49 22.62
N ASN A 646 -18.88 -3.27 22.91
CA ASN A 646 -18.05 -2.16 23.38
C ASN A 646 -18.51 -1.72 24.76
N GLU A 647 -17.66 -1.89 25.77
CA GLU A 647 -17.91 -1.44 27.16
C GLU A 647 -17.37 -0.04 27.44
N GLY A 648 -16.60 0.55 26.49
CA GLY A 648 -15.95 1.86 26.60
C GLY A 648 -16.71 2.99 25.91
N ARG A 649 -15.96 3.97 25.42
CA ARG A 649 -16.47 5.08 24.60
C ARG A 649 -16.87 4.55 23.22
N GLU A 650 -17.81 5.26 22.58
CA GLU A 650 -18.12 5.07 21.17
C GLU A 650 -16.85 5.09 20.32
N THR A 651 -16.71 4.10 19.43
CA THR A 651 -15.53 3.94 18.60
C THR A 651 -15.82 3.17 17.32
N ASP A 652 -15.04 3.44 16.30
CA ASP A 652 -14.80 2.48 15.22
C ASP A 652 -13.69 1.53 15.65
N ASP A 653 -13.74 0.30 15.17
CA ASP A 653 -12.67 -0.68 15.34
C ASP A 653 -12.67 -1.70 14.20
N VAL A 654 -11.64 -2.51 14.09
CA VAL A 654 -11.50 -3.53 13.05
C VAL A 654 -11.63 -4.92 13.64
N LEU A 655 -12.74 -5.59 13.35
CA LEU A 655 -12.94 -7.00 13.65
C LEU A 655 -12.08 -7.82 12.68
N GLN A 656 -11.17 -8.63 13.20
CA GLN A 656 -10.20 -9.42 12.45
C GLN A 656 -10.42 -10.91 12.70
N ILE A 657 -10.35 -11.70 11.65
CA ILE A 657 -10.50 -13.16 11.71
C ILE A 657 -9.23 -13.81 11.18
N TYR A 658 -8.68 -14.72 11.96
CA TYR A 658 -7.47 -15.48 11.61
C TYR A 658 -7.76 -16.98 11.59
N VAL A 659 -7.11 -17.69 10.68
CA VAL A 659 -7.21 -19.16 10.58
C VAL A 659 -5.82 -19.77 10.76
N LYS A 660 -5.75 -20.85 11.53
CA LYS A 660 -4.55 -21.68 11.69
C LYS A 660 -4.87 -23.13 11.39
N ASP A 661 -4.15 -23.73 10.45
CA ASP A 661 -4.14 -25.17 10.23
C ASP A 661 -3.34 -25.84 11.34
N LEU A 662 -3.96 -26.77 12.07
CA LEU A 662 -3.36 -27.43 13.24
C LEU A 662 -2.63 -28.73 12.90
N GLU A 663 -2.79 -29.25 11.68
CA GLU A 663 -2.30 -30.59 11.31
C GLU A 663 -1.34 -30.59 10.13
N SER A 664 -1.48 -29.64 9.21
CA SER A 664 -0.66 -29.65 7.99
C SER A 664 0.80 -29.33 8.29
N PRO A 665 1.75 -30.19 7.85
CA PRO A 665 3.18 -29.88 7.95
C PRO A 665 3.62 -28.73 7.04
N CYS A 666 2.76 -28.33 6.08
CA CYS A 666 2.99 -27.22 5.17
C CYS A 666 2.43 -25.88 5.68
N ALA A 667 1.72 -25.89 6.81
CA ALA A 667 1.14 -24.68 7.39
C ALA A 667 2.22 -23.70 7.81
N VAL A 668 1.94 -22.40 7.64
CA VAL A 668 2.80 -21.34 8.21
C VAL A 668 2.76 -21.38 9.74
N PRO A 669 3.83 -20.93 10.43
CA PRO A 669 3.91 -21.02 11.90
C PRO A 669 2.80 -20.25 12.63
N GLY A 670 2.45 -19.05 12.14
CA GLY A 670 1.45 -18.17 12.73
C GLY A 670 0.03 -18.38 12.21
N PRO A 671 -1.00 -17.91 12.91
CA PRO A 671 -2.34 -17.75 12.35
C PRO A 671 -2.31 -16.74 11.20
N GLN A 672 -3.07 -16.99 10.12
CA GLN A 672 -3.12 -16.13 8.95
C GLN A 672 -4.42 -15.32 8.93
N LEU A 673 -4.34 -14.04 8.58
CA LEU A 673 -5.53 -13.21 8.36
C LEU A 673 -6.37 -13.83 7.24
N ALA A 674 -7.65 -14.04 7.52
CA ALA A 674 -8.60 -14.69 6.61
C ALA A 674 -9.86 -13.87 6.38
N GLY A 675 -10.10 -12.85 7.21
CA GLY A 675 -11.19 -11.91 7.10
C GLY A 675 -10.98 -10.71 7.99
N PHE A 676 -11.53 -9.57 7.60
CA PHE A 676 -11.64 -8.39 8.44
C PHE A 676 -12.88 -7.58 8.09
N ARG A 677 -13.34 -6.80 9.04
CA ARG A 677 -14.45 -5.89 8.83
C ARG A 677 -14.33 -4.69 9.76
N ARG A 678 -14.34 -3.49 9.19
CA ARG A 678 -14.46 -2.27 9.98
C ARG A 678 -15.87 -2.15 10.53
N ILE A 679 -16.01 -1.88 11.81
CA ILE A 679 -17.29 -1.78 12.51
C ILE A 679 -17.34 -0.55 13.40
N HIS A 680 -18.55 -0.04 13.60
CA HIS A 680 -18.85 1.03 14.54
C HIS A 680 -19.66 0.50 15.70
N LEU A 681 -19.27 0.83 16.95
CA LEU A 681 -19.97 0.44 18.17
C LEU A 681 -20.12 1.62 19.13
N GLY A 682 -21.35 1.97 19.45
CA GLY A 682 -21.67 2.88 20.53
C GLY A 682 -21.25 2.35 21.90
N GLY A 683 -21.13 3.24 22.91
CA GLY A 683 -20.83 2.82 24.27
C GLY A 683 -21.94 1.94 24.87
N GLY A 684 -21.60 0.73 25.31
CA GLY A 684 -22.52 -0.30 25.79
C GLY A 684 -23.26 -1.06 24.67
N GLU A 685 -22.92 -0.86 23.39
CA GLU A 685 -23.54 -1.55 22.28
C GLU A 685 -22.97 -2.97 22.12
N GLU A 686 -23.87 -3.91 21.78
CA GLU A 686 -23.55 -5.27 21.34
C GLU A 686 -24.17 -5.52 19.97
N ARG A 687 -23.41 -6.09 19.02
CA ARG A 687 -23.88 -6.43 17.69
C ARG A 687 -23.25 -7.71 17.17
N THR A 688 -24.05 -8.53 16.48
CA THR A 688 -23.58 -9.76 15.84
C THR A 688 -23.33 -9.54 14.35
N TYR A 689 -22.19 -10.06 13.87
CA TYR A 689 -21.75 -10.01 12.49
C TYR A 689 -21.57 -11.44 11.95
N GLU A 690 -22.02 -11.67 10.74
CA GLU A 690 -21.75 -12.90 9.99
C GLU A 690 -20.67 -12.61 8.95
N ILE A 691 -19.66 -13.47 8.88
CA ILE A 691 -18.54 -13.36 7.94
C ILE A 691 -18.31 -14.73 7.32
N ASP A 692 -18.27 -14.77 5.99
CA ASP A 692 -17.98 -15.97 5.22
C ASP A 692 -16.48 -16.05 4.93
N LEU A 693 -15.84 -17.10 5.43
CA LEU A 693 -14.46 -17.43 5.15
C LEU A 693 -14.42 -18.42 3.99
N PRO A 694 -13.82 -18.06 2.84
CA PRO A 694 -13.78 -18.95 1.68
C PRO A 694 -12.90 -20.17 1.93
N ALA A 695 -13.09 -21.25 1.17
CA ALA A 695 -12.29 -22.48 1.27
C ALA A 695 -10.77 -22.21 1.16
N ARG A 696 -10.36 -21.18 0.41
CA ARG A 696 -8.96 -20.74 0.28
C ARG A 696 -8.31 -20.38 1.64
N ALA A 697 -9.07 -19.87 2.60
CA ALA A 697 -8.58 -19.55 3.94
C ALA A 697 -8.10 -20.79 4.74
N PHE A 698 -8.53 -21.99 4.33
CA PHE A 698 -8.22 -23.27 4.96
C PHE A 698 -7.17 -24.08 4.18
N THR A 699 -6.46 -23.43 3.26
CA THR A 699 -5.43 -24.08 2.45
C THR A 699 -4.04 -23.82 2.99
N SER A 700 -3.13 -24.76 2.73
CA SER A 700 -1.68 -24.60 2.86
C SER A 700 -1.00 -24.90 1.52
N VAL A 701 0.22 -24.40 1.34
CA VAL A 701 1.03 -24.56 0.13
C VAL A 701 2.22 -25.45 0.42
N ASP A 702 2.46 -26.46 -0.41
CA ASP A 702 3.64 -27.32 -0.26
C ASP A 702 4.88 -26.72 -0.94
N GLU A 703 6.02 -27.42 -0.81
CA GLU A 703 7.30 -26.98 -1.37
C GLU A 703 7.30 -26.91 -2.92
N ALA A 704 6.37 -27.60 -3.58
CA ALA A 704 6.19 -27.54 -5.03
C ALA A 704 5.29 -26.36 -5.46
N GLY A 705 4.77 -25.58 -4.53
CA GLY A 705 3.85 -24.47 -4.79
C GLY A 705 2.40 -24.93 -5.03
N ILE A 706 2.05 -26.15 -4.65
CA ILE A 706 0.70 -26.67 -4.81
C ILE A 706 -0.15 -26.30 -3.58
N ARG A 707 -1.23 -25.57 -3.82
CA ARG A 707 -2.19 -25.17 -2.80
C ARG A 707 -3.28 -26.22 -2.63
N ALA A 708 -3.55 -26.66 -1.39
CA ALA A 708 -4.60 -27.60 -1.07
C ALA A 708 -5.05 -27.47 0.39
N ILE A 709 -6.22 -28.00 0.72
CA ILE A 709 -6.65 -28.21 2.13
C ILE A 709 -6.01 -29.51 2.59
N ARG A 710 -4.99 -29.41 3.45
CA ARG A 710 -4.15 -30.54 3.90
C ARG A 710 -4.44 -31.00 5.31
N GLY A 711 -4.84 -30.10 6.19
CA GLY A 711 -5.36 -30.40 7.54
C GLY A 711 -6.85 -30.67 7.53
N LYS A 712 -7.35 -31.31 8.59
CA LYS A 712 -8.79 -31.46 8.87
C LYS A 712 -9.21 -30.62 10.06
N LYS A 713 -8.26 -30.26 10.92
CA LYS A 713 -8.50 -29.45 12.11
C LYS A 713 -7.91 -28.08 11.95
N PHE A 714 -8.74 -27.09 12.19
CA PHE A 714 -8.40 -25.70 12.11
C PHE A 714 -8.84 -24.96 13.36
N CYS A 715 -8.06 -23.95 13.77
CA CYS A 715 -8.48 -22.99 14.78
C CYS A 715 -8.81 -21.67 14.11
N ILE A 716 -10.02 -21.15 14.34
CA ILE A 716 -10.44 -19.83 13.90
C ILE A 716 -10.40 -18.90 15.09
N TYR A 717 -9.75 -17.76 14.96
CA TYR A 717 -9.67 -16.71 15.95
C TYR A 717 -10.45 -15.49 15.48
N ALA A 718 -11.15 -14.81 16.40
CA ALA A 718 -11.85 -13.56 16.13
C ALA A 718 -11.54 -12.55 17.25
N GLY A 719 -11.22 -11.32 16.87
CA GLY A 719 -10.86 -10.26 17.82
C GLY A 719 -10.56 -8.95 17.14
N PHE A 720 -10.01 -8.01 17.87
CA PHE A 720 -9.64 -6.68 17.37
C PHE A 720 -8.12 -6.52 17.20
N GLN A 721 -7.40 -7.62 17.20
CA GLN A 721 -5.95 -7.73 17.08
C GLN A 721 -5.52 -9.10 16.57
N GLN A 722 -4.25 -9.26 16.19
CA GLN A 722 -3.66 -10.56 15.91
C GLN A 722 -3.70 -11.45 17.15
N PRO A 723 -4.12 -12.73 17.06
CA PRO A 723 -4.05 -13.65 18.20
C PRO A 723 -2.60 -13.97 18.57
N GLY A 724 -2.28 -13.96 19.87
CA GLY A 724 -0.96 -14.31 20.39
C GLY A 724 -0.60 -13.61 21.70
N ALA A 725 0.39 -14.15 22.39
CA ALA A 725 0.79 -13.70 23.73
C ALA A 725 1.18 -12.21 23.78
N ARG A 726 1.82 -11.68 22.72
CA ARG A 726 2.21 -10.28 22.72
C ARG A 726 1.02 -9.34 22.60
N SER A 727 0.02 -9.68 21.79
CA SER A 727 -1.23 -8.92 21.71
C SER A 727 -1.97 -8.93 23.05
N GLU A 728 -2.06 -10.09 23.70
CA GLU A 728 -2.68 -10.23 25.01
C GLU A 728 -1.94 -9.43 26.10
N GLU A 729 -0.62 -9.41 26.08
CA GLU A 729 0.19 -8.58 26.98
C GLU A 729 -0.11 -7.08 26.80
N LEU A 730 -0.21 -6.62 25.56
CA LEU A 730 -0.41 -5.21 25.23
C LEU A 730 -1.85 -4.72 25.46
N THR A 731 -2.85 -5.58 25.26
CA THR A 731 -4.28 -5.20 25.34
C THR A 731 -4.97 -5.68 26.60
N GLY A 732 -4.39 -6.68 27.30
CA GLY A 732 -5.06 -7.37 28.39
C GLY A 732 -6.21 -8.30 27.96
N ALA A 733 -6.43 -8.51 26.64
CA ALA A 733 -7.53 -9.28 26.09
C ALA A 733 -7.05 -10.35 25.10
N SER A 734 -7.64 -11.54 25.15
CA SER A 734 -7.42 -12.62 24.19
C SER A 734 -8.45 -12.57 23.07
N CYS A 735 -8.06 -13.00 21.87
CA CYS A 735 -9.03 -13.29 20.81
C CYS A 735 -9.92 -14.48 21.17
N ALA A 736 -11.19 -14.42 20.83
CA ALA A 736 -12.06 -15.60 20.87
C ALA A 736 -11.53 -16.65 19.89
N ALA A 737 -11.60 -17.93 20.27
CA ALA A 737 -11.08 -19.03 19.47
C ALA A 737 -12.10 -20.19 19.42
N VAL A 738 -12.18 -20.84 18.25
CA VAL A 738 -12.96 -22.07 18.07
C VAL A 738 -12.20 -23.04 17.16
N GLU A 739 -12.12 -24.28 17.60
CA GLU A 739 -11.63 -25.37 16.74
C GLU A 739 -12.77 -25.95 15.93
N ILE A 740 -12.51 -26.18 14.66
CA ILE A 740 -13.44 -26.84 13.73
C ILE A 740 -12.77 -28.01 13.05
N GLU A 741 -13.57 -28.98 12.62
CA GLU A 741 -13.14 -30.10 11.79
C GLU A 741 -13.93 -30.03 10.45
N VAL A 742 -13.18 -30.02 9.32
CA VAL A 742 -13.75 -29.88 7.96
C VAL A 742 -13.51 -31.12 7.13
#